data_007e2ccafb04450d0f36a760e906ff49
#
_entry.id   007e2ccafb04450d0f36a760e906ff49
#
_cell.length_a   1.000
_cell.length_b   1.000
_cell.length_c   1.000
_cell.angle_alpha   90.00
_cell.angle_beta   90.00
_cell.angle_gamma   90.00
#
_symmetry.space_group_name_H-M   'P 1'
#
loop_
_entity.id
_entity.type
_entity.pdbx_description
1 polymer ?
#
loop_
_entity_poly.entity_id
_entity_poly.type
_entity_poly.pdbx_seq_one_letter_code
_entity_poly.pdbx_strand_id
1 'polypeptide(L)'
;MKLSLKQGLLCVAALSAAAWQLAISAPAPGVDHAQMPQIIDDLPADYAADLTAEQRTLVDRGRYIARLGDCVACHTGNKSQPMGGGLALETPFGKIYSTNISPDADTGMGKYSFEQFDRAMRKGVAADGRNMYPAMPYPSYAKMTAEDMQALYAYLLQGVAPVKAANKESDLGFPFNQRWGLALWNWVFLDDTPFQPQPQQTAQWNRGAYLVQGLGHCGACHTPRGVGFQEKTMTGEGSKGEYFLAGETVENWRALSLRNLWTPEETAQLLKTGRNSHGTVSGNMVDVVQHSTQYMSDEDLLAIGTYLKSLPAGKNDLPMQVAQGPGPVIAPHPASQASVHAPSATSAVSSDVPADLYASRGGLGYLQFCADCHRADGGGVKDVFPPLAGNFSLQSQDPSTLIHLMLVGWKAPVTQSHARPLTMPAFAQLKDAEIADILNFARKSWGRADAREIHAKEVQSMRKQLDAKGESARPFETPRLAAVLDESNAKQLVYGARLNIETRDLLPRNVGNALNCASCHLNAGTVADGSPYIGVSAFFPGYAPRAGRVITLEDRINGCFLRSMNGKPLPLESDEIKAMVAYFDWMRRETKPEDKVEGRGVGKISQSIVPNVDNGKKVYAAQCAVCHGGEGEGVKNAKGQWVYPPLWGDESFNIGAGMARTYTAAAFVKRNMPIAFHGNFPLGQGGLSDQEAVDVAEYFSHQPRPDFANKHKDWPKDKKPADARY
;
A
#
# COMPACT_ATOMS: atom_id res chain seq x y z
N MET A 1 -57.79 -23.37 7.74
CA MET A 1 -56.53 -23.53 6.99
C MET A 1 -55.38 -23.38 7.98
N LYS A 2 -54.85 -24.49 8.49
CA LYS A 2 -53.74 -24.46 9.48
C LYS A 2 -52.43 -24.48 8.72
N LEU A 3 -51.73 -23.33 8.60
CA LEU A 3 -50.36 -23.31 8.17
C LEU A 3 -49.50 -24.07 9.18
N SER A 4 -48.70 -25.01 8.72
CA SER A 4 -47.79 -25.74 9.61
C SER A 4 -46.74 -24.79 10.19
N LEU A 5 -46.33 -25.04 11.43
CA LEU A 5 -45.31 -24.26 12.14
C LEU A 5 -43.99 -24.07 11.30
N LYS A 6 -43.70 -25.05 10.45
CA LYS A 6 -42.56 -24.99 9.50
C LYS A 6 -42.71 -23.94 8.37
N GLN A 7 -43.96 -23.69 7.93
CA GLN A 7 -44.22 -22.67 6.90
C GLN A 7 -44.20 -21.26 7.47
N GLY A 8 -44.60 -21.08 8.74
CA GLY A 8 -44.48 -19.82 9.45
C GLY A 8 -43.01 -19.42 9.70
N LEU A 9 -42.16 -20.36 10.08
CA LEU A 9 -40.74 -20.15 10.28
C LEU A 9 -39.98 -19.84 8.95
N LEU A 10 -40.40 -20.45 7.83
CA LEU A 10 -39.85 -20.15 6.50
C LEU A 10 -40.26 -18.75 6.02
N CYS A 11 -41.47 -18.27 6.31
CA CYS A 11 -41.90 -16.92 5.96
C CYS A 11 -41.18 -15.85 6.79
N VAL A 12 -40.91 -16.08 8.06
CA VAL A 12 -40.14 -15.15 8.91
C VAL A 12 -38.66 -15.12 8.46
N ALA A 13 -38.08 -16.27 8.08
CA ALA A 13 -36.74 -16.35 7.54
C ALA A 13 -36.65 -15.70 6.16
N ALA A 14 -37.64 -15.78 5.30
CA ALA A 14 -37.66 -15.17 3.97
C ALA A 14 -37.86 -13.64 4.03
N LEU A 15 -38.66 -13.13 4.95
CA LEU A 15 -38.84 -11.69 5.17
C LEU A 15 -37.59 -11.05 5.80
N SER A 16 -36.89 -11.78 6.68
CA SER A 16 -35.59 -11.34 7.19
C SER A 16 -34.53 -11.34 6.10
N ALA A 17 -34.48 -12.34 5.22
CA ALA A 17 -33.52 -12.41 4.13
C ALA A 17 -33.68 -11.30 3.07
N ALA A 18 -34.93 -10.90 2.77
CA ALA A 18 -35.22 -9.80 1.84
C ALA A 18 -34.90 -8.43 2.44
N ALA A 19 -35.12 -8.21 3.74
CA ALA A 19 -34.70 -7.01 4.46
C ALA A 19 -33.15 -6.94 4.57
N TRP A 20 -32.48 -8.08 4.56
CA TRP A 20 -31.04 -8.20 4.63
C TRP A 20 -30.31 -7.83 3.34
N GLN A 21 -30.85 -8.20 2.18
CA GLN A 21 -30.28 -7.78 0.89
C GLN A 21 -30.37 -6.27 0.65
N LEU A 22 -31.29 -5.58 1.28
CA LEU A 22 -31.41 -4.12 1.25
C LEU A 22 -30.54 -3.41 2.29
N ALA A 23 -30.16 -4.10 3.39
CA ALA A 23 -29.28 -3.54 4.43
C ALA A 23 -27.78 -3.67 4.13
N ILE A 24 -27.40 -4.55 3.17
CA ILE A 24 -26.00 -4.72 2.71
C ILE A 24 -25.48 -3.48 1.96
N SER A 25 -26.32 -2.51 1.66
CA SER A 25 -25.95 -1.29 0.92
C SER A 25 -25.68 -0.06 1.80
N ALA A 26 -25.65 -0.17 3.12
CA ALA A 26 -25.23 0.92 4.00
C ALA A 26 -23.77 0.74 4.42
N PRO A 27 -22.91 1.76 4.21
CA PRO A 27 -21.49 1.68 4.54
C PRO A 27 -21.27 1.81 6.03
N ALA A 28 -20.36 1.00 6.58
CA ALA A 28 -19.67 1.36 7.79
C ALA A 28 -18.62 2.42 7.44
N PRO A 29 -18.48 3.53 8.18
CA PRO A 29 -17.33 4.39 8.06
C PRO A 29 -16.07 3.56 8.34
N GLY A 30 -15.11 3.63 7.43
CA GLY A 30 -13.87 2.86 7.53
C GLY A 30 -13.19 3.10 8.88
N VAL A 31 -12.67 2.04 9.47
CA VAL A 31 -11.81 2.14 10.65
C VAL A 31 -10.62 3.01 10.24
N ASP A 32 -10.35 4.08 10.98
CA ASP A 32 -9.18 4.92 10.76
C ASP A 32 -7.92 4.12 11.14
N HIS A 33 -7.35 3.42 10.17
CA HIS A 33 -6.14 2.61 10.32
C HIS A 33 -4.91 3.46 10.76
N ALA A 34 -4.99 4.80 10.67
CA ALA A 34 -3.95 5.68 11.19
C ALA A 34 -3.92 5.74 12.72
N GLN A 35 -4.95 5.25 13.40
CA GLN A 35 -5.07 5.28 14.86
C GLN A 35 -4.73 3.95 15.55
N MET A 36 -4.37 2.89 14.81
CA MET A 36 -4.05 1.60 15.42
C MET A 36 -2.78 1.67 16.27
N PRO A 37 -2.73 0.97 17.42
CA PRO A 37 -1.59 1.02 18.31
C PRO A 37 -0.34 0.48 17.61
N GLN A 38 0.74 1.26 17.64
CA GLN A 38 2.06 0.71 17.38
C GLN A 38 2.30 -0.41 18.39
N ILE A 39 2.88 -1.49 17.89
CA ILE A 39 3.22 -2.74 18.56
C ILE A 39 3.20 -2.64 20.08
N ILE A 40 2.20 -3.25 20.71
CA ILE A 40 2.19 -3.43 22.16
C ILE A 40 3.00 -4.70 22.42
N ASP A 41 4.30 -4.55 22.42
CA ASP A 41 5.21 -5.67 22.67
C ASP A 41 5.65 -5.76 24.12
N ASP A 42 5.53 -4.68 24.84
CA ASP A 42 6.07 -4.56 26.17
C ASP A 42 4.99 -4.64 27.24
N LEU A 43 4.71 -5.87 27.64
CA LEU A 43 4.31 -6.05 29.03
C LEU A 43 5.50 -5.56 29.87
N PRO A 44 5.29 -4.73 30.88
CA PRO A 44 6.37 -4.35 31.79
C PRO A 44 7.11 -5.60 32.26
N ALA A 45 8.42 -5.61 32.11
CA ALA A 45 9.25 -6.76 32.50
C ALA A 45 9.03 -7.20 33.97
N ASP A 46 8.58 -6.30 34.78
CA ASP A 46 8.35 -6.42 36.22
C ASP A 46 6.99 -7.05 36.55
N TYR A 47 6.04 -7.11 35.60
CA TYR A 47 4.69 -7.62 35.85
C TYR A 47 4.65 -9.12 36.18
N ALA A 48 5.66 -9.86 35.74
CA ALA A 48 5.84 -11.27 36.01
C ALA A 48 6.91 -11.58 37.09
N ALA A 49 7.37 -10.59 37.83
CA ALA A 49 8.49 -10.72 38.77
C ALA A 49 8.26 -11.77 39.86
N ASP A 50 7.02 -11.93 40.30
CA ASP A 50 6.65 -12.81 41.42
C ASP A 50 6.17 -14.21 40.96
N LEU A 51 6.22 -14.52 39.67
CA LEU A 51 5.76 -15.82 39.14
C LEU A 51 6.84 -16.91 39.30
N THR A 52 6.39 -18.13 39.66
CA THR A 52 7.25 -19.33 39.58
C THR A 52 7.67 -19.63 38.14
N ALA A 53 8.69 -20.47 37.93
CA ALA A 53 9.15 -20.85 36.61
C ALA A 53 8.03 -21.53 35.77
N GLU A 54 7.22 -22.39 36.40
CA GLU A 54 6.07 -23.04 35.74
C GLU A 54 4.98 -22.06 35.37
N GLN A 55 4.63 -21.12 36.28
CA GLN A 55 3.66 -20.07 35.99
C GLN A 55 4.15 -19.19 34.86
N ARG A 56 5.42 -18.81 34.85
CA ARG A 56 6.03 -18.01 33.78
C ARG A 56 5.95 -18.71 32.43
N THR A 57 6.29 -20.00 32.38
CA THR A 57 6.18 -20.81 31.16
C THR A 57 4.73 -20.83 30.64
N LEU A 58 3.75 -20.98 31.54
CA LEU A 58 2.34 -20.99 31.17
C LEU A 58 1.87 -19.62 30.64
N VAL A 59 2.29 -18.53 31.30
CA VAL A 59 1.98 -17.15 30.90
C VAL A 59 2.63 -16.81 29.55
N ASP A 60 3.89 -17.21 29.31
CA ASP A 60 4.58 -16.98 28.04
C ASP A 60 3.89 -17.73 26.89
N ARG A 61 3.45 -18.97 27.13
CA ARG A 61 2.61 -19.72 26.17
C ARG A 61 1.31 -18.97 25.92
N GLY A 62 0.63 -18.49 26.95
CA GLY A 62 -0.62 -17.75 26.83
C GLY A 62 -0.45 -16.43 26.09
N ARG A 63 0.67 -15.74 26.29
CA ARG A 63 1.04 -14.55 25.51
C ARG A 63 1.14 -14.88 24.02
N TYR A 64 1.80 -15.97 23.67
CA TYR A 64 1.88 -16.43 22.29
C TYR A 64 0.48 -16.75 21.73
N ILE A 65 -0.37 -17.47 22.48
CA ILE A 65 -1.74 -17.77 22.10
C ILE A 65 -2.58 -16.51 21.88
N ALA A 66 -2.46 -15.50 22.74
CA ALA A 66 -3.15 -14.23 22.61
C ALA A 66 -2.75 -13.49 21.32
N ARG A 67 -1.50 -13.61 20.88
CA ARG A 67 -1.03 -13.08 19.59
C ARG A 67 -1.59 -13.86 18.42
N LEU A 68 -1.57 -15.20 18.47
CA LEU A 68 -2.19 -16.04 17.45
C LEU A 68 -3.68 -15.72 17.26
N GLY A 69 -4.38 -15.41 18.35
CA GLY A 69 -5.81 -15.04 18.38
C GLY A 69 -6.08 -13.57 18.09
N ASP A 70 -5.04 -12.76 17.83
CA ASP A 70 -5.16 -11.32 17.54
C ASP A 70 -6.00 -10.52 18.55
N CYS A 71 -5.94 -10.90 19.84
CA CYS A 71 -6.79 -10.34 20.88
C CYS A 71 -6.64 -8.81 21.02
N VAL A 72 -5.40 -8.33 20.87
CA VAL A 72 -5.03 -6.92 21.05
C VAL A 72 -5.66 -6.01 20.00
N ALA A 73 -5.82 -6.47 18.76
CA ALA A 73 -6.38 -5.68 17.67
C ALA A 73 -7.82 -5.22 17.96
N CYS A 74 -8.63 -6.12 18.53
CA CYS A 74 -10.00 -5.80 18.90
C CYS A 74 -10.13 -5.22 20.31
N HIS A 75 -9.37 -5.71 21.29
CA HIS A 75 -9.56 -5.35 22.68
C HIS A 75 -8.70 -4.15 23.15
N THR A 76 -8.23 -3.30 22.20
CA THR A 76 -7.49 -2.07 22.48
C THR A 76 -8.07 -0.87 21.72
N GLY A 77 -9.14 -0.30 22.21
CA GLY A 77 -9.74 0.91 21.62
C GLY A 77 -8.98 2.20 21.95
N ASN A 78 -8.14 2.18 22.98
CA ASN A 78 -7.25 3.27 23.38
C ASN A 78 -5.82 2.74 23.49
N LYS A 79 -4.91 3.31 22.72
CA LYS A 79 -3.49 2.89 22.66
C LYS A 79 -2.77 2.89 24.00
N SER A 80 -3.15 3.81 24.89
CA SER A 80 -2.58 3.89 26.25
C SER A 80 -3.19 2.87 27.22
N GLN A 81 -4.19 2.11 26.80
CA GLN A 81 -4.96 1.16 27.62
C GLN A 81 -5.09 -0.20 26.90
N PRO A 82 -3.98 -0.91 26.67
CA PRO A 82 -4.02 -2.20 25.99
C PRO A 82 -4.91 -3.20 26.74
N MET A 83 -5.66 -4.01 25.99
CA MET A 83 -6.65 -4.96 26.47
C MET A 83 -7.83 -4.34 27.26
N GLY A 84 -7.90 -3.00 27.35
CA GLY A 84 -8.96 -2.26 28.05
C GLY A 84 -10.29 -2.19 27.28
N GLY A 85 -10.39 -2.75 26.08
CA GLY A 85 -11.59 -2.73 25.25
C GLY A 85 -11.92 -1.36 24.65
N GLY A 86 -13.19 -1.19 24.28
CA GLY A 86 -13.75 0.09 23.82
C GLY A 86 -13.63 0.37 22.32
N LEU A 87 -13.06 -0.55 21.52
CA LEU A 87 -13.06 -0.45 20.07
C LEU A 87 -14.49 -0.64 19.54
N ALA A 88 -14.92 0.28 18.68
CA ALA A 88 -16.19 0.18 17.98
C ALA A 88 -16.02 -0.69 16.74
N LEU A 89 -16.75 -1.80 16.68
CA LEU A 89 -16.88 -2.66 15.50
C LEU A 89 -18.17 -2.26 14.79
N GLU A 90 -18.03 -1.66 13.62
CA GLU A 90 -19.17 -1.26 12.80
C GLU A 90 -19.80 -2.49 12.14
N THR A 91 -21.12 -2.61 12.24
CA THR A 91 -21.87 -3.69 11.60
C THR A 91 -23.05 -3.11 10.82
N PRO A 92 -23.66 -3.85 9.89
CA PRO A 92 -24.88 -3.40 9.22
C PRO A 92 -26.05 -3.12 10.18
N PHE A 93 -25.96 -3.53 11.44
CA PHE A 93 -27.01 -3.43 12.45
C PHE A 93 -26.74 -2.36 13.50
N GLY A 94 -25.57 -1.71 13.45
CA GLY A 94 -25.07 -0.75 14.42
C GLY A 94 -23.70 -1.13 14.97
N LYS A 95 -23.34 -0.57 16.11
CA LYS A 95 -21.99 -0.69 16.68
C LYS A 95 -21.94 -1.74 17.80
N ILE A 96 -20.93 -2.61 17.73
CA ILE A 96 -20.58 -3.52 18.82
C ILE A 96 -19.27 -3.02 19.42
N TYR A 97 -19.21 -2.82 20.73
CA TYR A 97 -17.97 -2.42 21.40
C TYR A 97 -17.25 -3.62 21.99
N SER A 98 -15.95 -3.72 21.76
CA SER A 98 -15.11 -4.70 22.41
C SER A 98 -15.05 -4.45 23.93
N THR A 99 -14.97 -5.53 24.69
CA THR A 99 -14.94 -5.45 26.16
C THR A 99 -13.53 -5.36 26.70
N ASN A 100 -13.38 -4.83 27.93
CA ASN A 100 -12.17 -4.89 28.70
C ASN A 100 -11.87 -6.35 29.09
N ILE A 101 -10.75 -6.89 28.62
CA ILE A 101 -10.27 -8.24 28.95
C ILE A 101 -9.00 -8.23 29.81
N SER A 102 -8.62 -7.06 30.34
CA SER A 102 -7.55 -6.94 31.34
C SER A 102 -7.97 -7.56 32.68
N PRO A 103 -7.03 -7.85 33.60
CA PRO A 103 -7.33 -8.45 34.90
C PRO A 103 -7.88 -7.44 35.94
N ASP A 104 -8.42 -6.28 35.49
CA ASP A 104 -9.12 -5.38 36.39
C ASP A 104 -10.36 -6.06 36.99
N ALA A 105 -10.49 -6.02 38.32
CA ALA A 105 -11.52 -6.75 39.04
C ALA A 105 -12.93 -6.14 38.92
N ASP A 106 -13.02 -4.85 38.56
CA ASP A 106 -14.30 -4.14 38.51
C ASP A 106 -14.83 -3.97 37.09
N THR A 107 -13.95 -3.77 36.13
CA THR A 107 -14.33 -3.43 34.76
C THR A 107 -13.84 -4.46 33.72
N GLY A 108 -12.90 -5.33 34.11
CA GLY A 108 -12.31 -6.35 33.26
C GLY A 108 -12.71 -7.77 33.65
N MET A 109 -11.81 -8.73 33.44
CA MET A 109 -12.05 -10.13 33.72
C MET A 109 -11.36 -10.68 34.97
N GLY A 110 -10.86 -9.79 35.86
CA GLY A 110 -10.10 -10.20 37.04
C GLY A 110 -10.86 -11.07 38.06
N LYS A 111 -12.19 -11.13 37.98
CA LYS A 111 -13.04 -12.00 38.82
C LYS A 111 -13.56 -13.25 38.06
N TYR A 112 -13.17 -13.46 36.80
CA TYR A 112 -13.62 -14.66 36.05
C TYR A 112 -12.93 -15.91 36.62
N SER A 113 -13.73 -16.97 36.87
CA SER A 113 -13.15 -18.31 37.05
C SER A 113 -12.72 -18.86 35.68
N PHE A 114 -11.87 -19.89 35.68
CA PHE A 114 -11.48 -20.57 34.46
C PHE A 114 -12.70 -21.12 33.70
N GLU A 115 -13.69 -21.69 34.40
CA GLU A 115 -14.89 -22.23 33.78
C GLU A 115 -15.77 -21.14 33.14
N GLN A 116 -15.81 -19.95 33.74
CA GLN A 116 -16.52 -18.79 33.16
C GLN A 116 -15.80 -18.29 31.91
N PHE A 117 -14.46 -18.25 31.94
CA PHE A 117 -13.64 -17.88 30.82
C PHE A 117 -13.78 -18.89 29.67
N ASP A 118 -13.59 -20.19 29.93
CA ASP A 118 -13.75 -21.25 28.92
C ASP A 118 -15.14 -21.23 28.28
N ARG A 119 -16.18 -21.03 29.09
CA ARG A 119 -17.56 -20.88 28.58
C ARG A 119 -17.73 -19.66 27.68
N ALA A 120 -17.11 -18.53 28.02
CA ALA A 120 -17.16 -17.33 27.20
C ALA A 120 -16.44 -17.56 25.85
N MET A 121 -15.25 -18.18 25.89
CA MET A 121 -14.43 -18.45 24.73
C MET A 121 -15.00 -19.53 23.80
N ARG A 122 -15.65 -20.58 24.35
CA ARG A 122 -16.17 -21.68 23.52
C ARG A 122 -17.65 -21.53 23.15
N LYS A 123 -18.46 -20.96 24.06
CA LYS A 123 -19.92 -20.93 23.91
C LYS A 123 -20.48 -19.52 23.72
N GLY A 124 -19.62 -18.50 23.75
CA GLY A 124 -20.08 -17.11 23.63
C GLY A 124 -21.01 -16.68 24.75
N VAL A 125 -20.81 -17.19 26.00
CA VAL A 125 -21.62 -16.84 27.17
C VAL A 125 -20.73 -16.22 28.23
N ALA A 126 -20.91 -14.92 28.49
CA ALA A 126 -20.14 -14.16 29.47
C ALA A 126 -20.40 -14.64 30.92
N ALA A 127 -19.56 -14.18 31.87
CA ALA A 127 -19.66 -14.61 33.29
C ALA A 127 -21.04 -14.31 33.92
N ASP A 128 -21.67 -13.21 33.51
CA ASP A 128 -22.99 -12.78 33.95
C ASP A 128 -24.14 -13.55 33.27
N GLY A 129 -23.83 -14.51 32.39
CA GLY A 129 -24.78 -15.36 31.69
C GLY A 129 -25.36 -14.79 30.40
N ARG A 130 -24.99 -13.54 30.02
CA ARG A 130 -25.45 -12.96 28.76
C ARG A 130 -24.75 -13.59 27.54
N ASN A 131 -25.50 -13.77 26.46
CA ASN A 131 -24.95 -14.22 25.21
C ASN A 131 -24.14 -13.10 24.55
N MET A 132 -22.96 -13.44 23.99
CA MET A 132 -22.06 -12.55 23.26
C MET A 132 -22.42 -12.53 21.77
N TYR A 133 -22.13 -11.42 21.11
CA TYR A 133 -22.25 -11.35 19.66
C TYR A 133 -21.09 -12.12 19.00
N PRO A 134 -21.34 -12.86 17.90
CA PRO A 134 -20.30 -13.59 17.16
C PRO A 134 -19.34 -12.68 16.37
N ALA A 135 -19.37 -11.36 16.62
CA ALA A 135 -18.32 -10.44 16.27
C ALA A 135 -16.99 -10.78 17.00
N MET A 136 -17.07 -11.28 18.24
CA MET A 136 -15.98 -12.05 18.83
C MET A 136 -16.03 -13.47 18.23
N PRO A 137 -14.95 -13.96 17.59
CA PRO A 137 -14.98 -15.21 16.83
C PRO A 137 -14.91 -16.45 17.75
N TYR A 138 -15.78 -16.52 18.78
CA TYR A 138 -15.86 -17.68 19.67
C TYR A 138 -16.17 -19.02 18.96
N PRO A 139 -16.84 -19.04 17.79
CA PRO A 139 -16.97 -20.31 17.04
C PRO A 139 -15.62 -20.88 16.60
N SER A 140 -14.66 -20.02 16.28
CA SER A 140 -13.28 -20.43 15.97
C SER A 140 -12.52 -20.75 17.26
N TYR A 141 -12.61 -19.92 18.29
CA TYR A 141 -11.93 -20.17 19.56
C TYR A 141 -12.43 -21.44 20.29
N ALA A 142 -13.64 -21.90 19.99
CA ALA A 142 -14.14 -23.20 20.45
C ALA A 142 -13.23 -24.37 20.06
N LYS A 143 -12.46 -24.22 18.97
CA LYS A 143 -11.51 -25.23 18.48
C LYS A 143 -10.23 -25.31 19.30
N MET A 144 -9.97 -24.38 20.22
CA MET A 144 -8.74 -24.39 21.05
C MET A 144 -8.63 -25.68 21.87
N THR A 145 -7.39 -26.12 22.09
CA THR A 145 -7.13 -27.21 23.06
C THR A 145 -7.34 -26.72 24.50
N ALA A 146 -7.48 -27.65 25.43
CA ALA A 146 -7.64 -27.30 26.85
C ALA A 146 -6.38 -26.61 27.40
N GLU A 147 -5.21 -27.07 26.97
CA GLU A 147 -3.90 -26.53 27.39
C GLU A 147 -3.70 -25.09 26.90
N ASP A 148 -4.07 -24.80 25.65
CA ASP A 148 -3.99 -23.44 25.10
C ASP A 148 -4.99 -22.50 25.75
N MET A 149 -6.19 -22.99 26.10
CA MET A 149 -7.20 -22.23 26.84
C MET A 149 -6.71 -21.86 28.25
N GLN A 150 -6.09 -22.83 28.97
CA GLN A 150 -5.48 -22.57 30.29
C GLN A 150 -4.35 -21.57 30.20
N ALA A 151 -3.49 -21.70 29.21
CA ALA A 151 -2.37 -20.78 29.01
C ALA A 151 -2.86 -19.35 28.70
N LEU A 152 -3.86 -19.20 27.81
CA LEU A 152 -4.45 -17.90 27.51
C LEU A 152 -5.07 -17.25 28.76
N TYR A 153 -5.82 -18.01 29.55
CA TYR A 153 -6.41 -17.53 30.80
C TYR A 153 -5.33 -17.07 31.79
N ALA A 154 -4.25 -17.86 31.98
CA ALA A 154 -3.14 -17.49 32.85
C ALA A 154 -2.49 -16.18 32.40
N TYR A 155 -2.26 -16.01 31.09
CA TYR A 155 -1.70 -14.78 30.51
C TYR A 155 -2.58 -13.57 30.77
N LEU A 156 -3.88 -13.67 30.47
CA LEU A 156 -4.80 -12.54 30.64
C LEU A 156 -4.95 -12.10 32.09
N LEU A 157 -4.80 -13.02 33.06
CA LEU A 157 -4.88 -12.69 34.47
C LEU A 157 -3.54 -12.27 35.10
N GLN A 158 -2.42 -12.78 34.62
CA GLN A 158 -1.11 -12.64 35.28
C GLN A 158 -0.06 -11.94 34.41
N GLY A 159 -0.27 -11.91 33.09
CA GLY A 159 0.65 -11.34 32.13
C GLY A 159 0.19 -10.01 31.52
N VAL A 160 -1.01 -9.53 31.85
CA VAL A 160 -1.58 -8.27 31.36
C VAL A 160 -1.76 -7.30 32.51
N ALA A 161 -1.40 -6.03 32.31
CA ALA A 161 -1.63 -4.99 33.32
C ALA A 161 -3.15 -4.71 33.47
N PRO A 162 -3.66 -4.53 34.71
CA PRO A 162 -5.05 -4.17 34.92
C PRO A 162 -5.35 -2.78 34.37
N VAL A 163 -6.42 -2.66 33.61
CA VAL A 163 -6.88 -1.40 33.02
C VAL A 163 -8.27 -1.10 33.53
N LYS A 164 -8.43 -0.02 34.29
CA LYS A 164 -9.73 0.42 34.77
C LYS A 164 -10.47 1.21 33.69
N ALA A 165 -11.18 0.49 32.81
CA ALA A 165 -11.96 1.06 31.70
C ALA A 165 -13.36 0.41 31.67
N ALA A 166 -14.40 1.22 31.83
CA ALA A 166 -15.78 0.72 31.79
C ALA A 166 -16.16 0.23 30.39
N ASN A 167 -16.84 -0.91 30.34
CA ASN A 167 -17.35 -1.45 29.10
C ASN A 167 -18.49 -0.58 28.55
N LYS A 168 -18.49 -0.35 27.24
CA LYS A 168 -19.55 0.38 26.55
C LYS A 168 -20.65 -0.60 26.11
N GLU A 169 -21.91 -0.17 26.23
CA GLU A 169 -23.04 -0.91 25.69
C GLU A 169 -23.03 -0.87 24.16
N SER A 170 -23.38 -2.00 23.53
CA SER A 170 -23.52 -2.07 22.07
C SER A 170 -24.71 -1.25 21.60
N ASP A 171 -24.54 -0.49 20.54
CA ASP A 171 -25.56 0.36 19.92
C ASP A 171 -26.11 -0.35 18.67
N LEU A 172 -27.07 -1.24 18.88
CA LEU A 172 -27.70 -2.05 17.85
C LEU A 172 -29.20 -1.79 17.79
N GLY A 173 -29.73 -1.68 16.57
CA GLY A 173 -31.17 -1.55 16.35
C GLY A 173 -31.95 -2.82 16.67
N PHE A 174 -33.25 -2.67 16.96
CA PHE A 174 -34.16 -3.82 17.08
C PHE A 174 -34.28 -4.54 15.71
N PRO A 175 -34.29 -5.89 15.66
CA PRO A 175 -34.29 -6.86 16.77
C PRO A 175 -32.87 -7.31 17.21
N PHE A 176 -31.82 -6.78 16.65
CA PHE A 176 -30.44 -7.26 16.84
C PHE A 176 -29.86 -6.93 18.23
N ASN A 177 -30.49 -6.00 18.96
CA ASN A 177 -30.19 -5.72 20.36
C ASN A 177 -30.76 -6.79 21.34
N GLN A 178 -31.53 -7.77 20.85
CA GLN A 178 -32.14 -8.79 21.67
C GLN A 178 -31.22 -10.00 21.87
N ARG A 179 -30.39 -9.98 22.92
CA ARG A 179 -29.32 -10.99 23.16
C ARG A 179 -29.86 -12.43 23.37
N TRP A 180 -31.12 -12.62 23.77
CA TRP A 180 -31.70 -13.96 23.87
C TRP A 180 -31.74 -14.70 22.50
N GLY A 181 -31.88 -13.96 21.42
CA GLY A 181 -31.81 -14.51 20.06
C GLY A 181 -30.51 -15.18 19.73
N LEU A 182 -29.39 -14.75 20.37
CA LEU A 182 -28.09 -15.37 20.20
C LEU A 182 -27.99 -16.77 20.79
N ALA A 183 -28.81 -17.11 21.81
CA ALA A 183 -28.92 -18.49 22.29
C ALA A 183 -29.46 -19.42 21.21
N LEU A 184 -30.50 -18.97 20.46
CA LEU A 184 -31.05 -19.72 19.32
C LEU A 184 -29.99 -19.80 18.18
N TRP A 185 -29.27 -18.71 17.93
CA TRP A 185 -28.19 -18.69 16.94
C TRP A 185 -27.09 -19.71 17.29
N ASN A 186 -26.65 -19.74 18.54
CA ASN A 186 -25.65 -20.70 19.03
C ASN A 186 -26.18 -22.15 18.86
N TRP A 187 -27.43 -22.41 19.23
CA TRP A 187 -28.03 -23.73 19.09
C TRP A 187 -28.08 -24.23 17.63
N VAL A 188 -28.21 -23.32 16.66
CA VAL A 188 -28.33 -23.68 15.24
C VAL A 188 -26.93 -23.75 14.55
N PHE A 189 -26.00 -22.87 14.92
CA PHE A 189 -24.80 -22.62 14.12
C PHE A 189 -23.48 -22.88 14.86
N LEU A 190 -23.48 -22.95 16.20
CA LEU A 190 -22.25 -23.15 16.95
C LEU A 190 -21.88 -24.64 17.01
N ASP A 191 -20.66 -24.97 16.61
CA ASP A 191 -19.99 -26.23 16.92
C ASP A 191 -18.88 -25.94 17.93
N ASP A 192 -19.12 -26.24 19.21
CA ASP A 192 -18.19 -26.01 20.31
C ASP A 192 -17.20 -27.16 20.55
N THR A 193 -17.12 -28.12 19.62
CA THR A 193 -16.18 -29.26 19.68
C THR A 193 -14.73 -28.78 19.47
N PRO A 194 -13.79 -29.06 20.39
CA PRO A 194 -12.38 -28.76 20.18
C PRO A 194 -11.81 -29.45 18.94
N PHE A 195 -10.77 -28.86 18.37
CA PHE A 195 -10.07 -29.42 17.21
C PHE A 195 -9.55 -30.83 17.50
N GLN A 196 -9.80 -31.74 16.56
CA GLN A 196 -9.31 -33.12 16.62
C GLN A 196 -8.28 -33.33 15.51
N PRO A 197 -7.02 -33.70 15.85
CA PRO A 197 -6.02 -34.03 14.84
C PRO A 197 -6.46 -35.19 13.97
N GLN A 198 -6.19 -35.11 12.67
CA GLN A 198 -6.45 -36.19 11.72
C GLN A 198 -5.23 -37.15 11.70
N PRO A 199 -5.39 -38.42 12.11
CA PRO A 199 -4.25 -39.36 12.24
C PRO A 199 -3.54 -39.67 10.92
N GLN A 200 -4.23 -39.51 9.79
CA GLN A 200 -3.69 -39.75 8.44
C GLN A 200 -2.86 -38.57 7.91
N GLN A 201 -2.91 -37.43 8.56
CA GLN A 201 -2.18 -36.21 8.18
C GLN A 201 -0.89 -36.05 8.99
N THR A 202 0.05 -35.25 8.45
CA THR A 202 1.28 -34.94 9.17
C THR A 202 1.04 -34.05 10.40
N ALA A 203 1.96 -34.02 11.35
CA ALA A 203 1.89 -33.12 12.49
C ALA A 203 1.86 -31.65 12.04
N GLN A 204 2.65 -31.28 11.03
CA GLN A 204 2.68 -29.95 10.46
C GLN A 204 1.33 -29.57 9.84
N TRP A 205 0.70 -30.46 9.08
CA TRP A 205 -0.62 -30.23 8.52
C TRP A 205 -1.67 -30.03 9.63
N ASN A 206 -1.68 -30.92 10.64
CA ASN A 206 -2.60 -30.82 11.77
C ASN A 206 -2.41 -29.52 12.56
N ARG A 207 -1.16 -29.07 12.73
CA ARG A 207 -0.86 -27.78 13.36
C ARG A 207 -1.42 -26.61 12.52
N GLY A 208 -1.22 -26.62 11.22
CA GLY A 208 -1.78 -25.63 10.30
C GLY A 208 -3.31 -25.60 10.31
N ALA A 209 -3.95 -26.78 10.28
CA ALA A 209 -5.41 -26.89 10.37
C ALA A 209 -5.95 -26.31 11.68
N TYR A 210 -5.31 -26.64 12.82
CA TYR A 210 -5.64 -26.09 14.13
C TYR A 210 -5.57 -24.57 14.17
N LEU A 211 -4.48 -24.01 13.63
CA LEU A 211 -4.28 -22.55 13.61
C LEU A 211 -5.31 -21.84 12.71
N VAL A 212 -5.57 -22.37 11.52
CA VAL A 212 -6.45 -21.75 10.53
C VAL A 212 -7.93 -21.84 10.92
N GLN A 213 -8.37 -23.00 11.42
CA GLN A 213 -9.76 -23.25 11.83
C GLN A 213 -10.09 -22.68 13.21
N GLY A 214 -9.07 -22.55 14.07
CA GLY A 214 -9.18 -22.11 15.46
C GLY A 214 -8.62 -20.72 15.68
N LEU A 215 -7.45 -20.66 16.31
CA LEU A 215 -6.84 -19.42 16.83
C LEU A 215 -6.72 -18.28 15.82
N GLY A 216 -6.29 -18.58 14.60
CA GLY A 216 -6.14 -17.56 13.55
C GLY A 216 -7.45 -17.09 12.94
N HIS A 217 -8.59 -17.72 13.26
CA HIS A 217 -9.96 -17.43 12.80
C HIS A 217 -10.04 -16.91 11.33
N CYS A 218 -9.21 -17.49 10.45
CA CYS A 218 -9.09 -17.06 9.05
C CYS A 218 -10.43 -17.09 8.31
N GLY A 219 -11.31 -18.05 8.65
CA GLY A 219 -12.66 -18.17 8.11
C GLY A 219 -13.54 -16.96 8.39
N ALA A 220 -13.28 -16.23 9.47
CA ALA A 220 -14.08 -15.04 9.83
C ALA A 220 -14.12 -13.97 8.72
N CYS A 221 -13.05 -13.86 7.90
CA CYS A 221 -13.00 -12.96 6.75
C CYS A 221 -12.97 -13.71 5.42
N HIS A 222 -12.37 -14.90 5.37
CA HIS A 222 -12.11 -15.61 4.12
C HIS A 222 -13.16 -16.69 3.76
N THR A 223 -14.18 -16.93 4.60
CA THR A 223 -15.29 -17.86 4.30
C THR A 223 -16.57 -17.07 4.07
N PRO A 224 -17.33 -17.33 2.98
CA PRO A 224 -18.60 -16.67 2.73
C PRO A 224 -19.59 -16.85 3.88
N ARG A 225 -20.39 -15.81 4.12
CA ARG A 225 -21.42 -15.81 5.18
C ARG A 225 -22.68 -16.54 4.77
N GLY A 226 -23.31 -17.19 5.74
CA GLY A 226 -24.63 -17.78 5.62
C GLY A 226 -25.75 -16.83 6.04
N VAL A 227 -26.97 -17.34 6.06
CA VAL A 227 -28.17 -16.56 6.34
C VAL A 227 -28.26 -16.00 7.77
N GLY A 228 -27.52 -16.57 8.72
CA GLY A 228 -27.39 -16.09 10.11
C GLY A 228 -26.09 -15.32 10.35
N PHE A 229 -25.40 -14.86 9.32
CA PHE A 229 -24.07 -14.22 9.36
C PHE A 229 -22.95 -15.13 9.90
N GLN A 230 -23.26 -16.41 10.13
CA GLN A 230 -22.25 -17.42 10.43
C GLN A 230 -21.35 -17.66 9.20
N GLU A 231 -20.16 -18.17 9.40
CA GLU A 231 -19.40 -18.79 8.32
C GLU A 231 -20.19 -19.94 7.73
N LYS A 232 -20.26 -20.07 6.40
CA LYS A 232 -21.00 -21.17 5.75
C LYS A 232 -20.52 -22.54 6.18
N THR A 233 -19.25 -22.64 6.53
CA THR A 233 -18.61 -23.84 7.07
C THR A 233 -17.34 -23.45 7.83
N MET A 234 -16.96 -24.25 8.81
CA MET A 234 -15.78 -24.04 9.62
C MET A 234 -14.59 -24.90 9.14
N THR A 235 -14.82 -25.82 8.19
CA THR A 235 -13.80 -26.74 7.69
C THR A 235 -13.93 -26.98 6.20
N GLY A 236 -12.86 -27.45 5.56
CA GLY A 236 -12.85 -27.86 4.14
C GLY A 236 -13.58 -29.17 3.84
N GLU A 237 -14.20 -29.81 4.86
CA GLU A 237 -14.84 -31.11 4.77
C GLU A 237 -16.37 -31.03 4.63
N GLY A 238 -17.00 -32.14 4.26
CA GLY A 238 -18.44 -32.25 4.13
C GLY A 238 -19.00 -31.55 2.89
N SER A 239 -20.33 -31.54 2.77
CA SER A 239 -21.06 -31.04 1.58
C SER A 239 -20.90 -29.55 1.31
N LYS A 240 -20.49 -28.79 2.30
CA LYS A 240 -20.25 -27.33 2.20
C LYS A 240 -18.76 -26.98 2.24
N GLY A 241 -17.87 -27.96 2.29
CA GLY A 241 -16.43 -27.74 2.38
C GLY A 241 -15.85 -26.88 1.26
N GLU A 242 -16.53 -26.79 0.11
CA GLU A 242 -16.14 -25.92 -1.00
C GLU A 242 -16.19 -24.42 -0.66
N TYR A 243 -16.98 -24.01 0.35
CA TYR A 243 -17.07 -22.62 0.79
C TYR A 243 -16.01 -22.24 1.82
N PHE A 244 -15.34 -23.22 2.43
CA PHE A 244 -14.33 -22.94 3.45
C PHE A 244 -13.15 -22.18 2.82
N LEU A 245 -12.87 -20.98 3.33
CA LEU A 245 -11.82 -20.09 2.84
C LEU A 245 -11.91 -19.76 1.33
N ALA A 246 -13.14 -19.77 0.77
CA ALA A 246 -13.36 -19.49 -0.64
C ALA A 246 -13.38 -17.99 -0.99
N GLY A 247 -13.10 -17.13 -0.03
CA GLY A 247 -13.09 -15.69 -0.17
C GLY A 247 -14.44 -15.03 0.08
N GLU A 248 -14.42 -13.80 0.60
CA GLU A 248 -15.58 -12.95 0.88
C GLU A 248 -15.22 -11.48 0.71
N THR A 249 -16.18 -10.59 0.63
CA THR A 249 -15.95 -9.15 0.68
C THR A 249 -16.39 -8.60 2.02
N VAL A 250 -15.46 -8.07 2.78
CA VAL A 250 -15.67 -7.55 4.13
C VAL A 250 -15.29 -6.07 4.13
N GLU A 251 -16.22 -5.19 4.52
CA GLU A 251 -16.00 -3.74 4.59
C GLU A 251 -15.42 -3.13 3.30
N ASN A 252 -15.92 -3.59 2.16
CA ASN A 252 -15.44 -3.23 0.82
C ASN A 252 -14.00 -3.67 0.49
N TRP A 253 -13.42 -4.57 1.31
CA TRP A 253 -12.17 -5.24 1.01
C TRP A 253 -12.43 -6.68 0.58
N ARG A 254 -11.87 -7.08 -0.56
CA ARG A 254 -11.95 -8.47 -1.01
C ARG A 254 -10.95 -9.33 -0.24
N ALA A 255 -11.43 -10.12 0.72
CA ALA A 255 -10.69 -11.23 1.29
C ALA A 255 -10.64 -12.35 0.24
N LEU A 256 -9.44 -12.67 -0.25
CA LEU A 256 -9.23 -13.65 -1.31
C LEU A 256 -9.56 -15.07 -0.83
N SER A 257 -9.81 -15.98 -1.78
CA SER A 257 -9.72 -17.41 -1.47
C SER A 257 -8.31 -17.76 -1.04
N LEU A 258 -8.19 -18.50 0.06
CA LEU A 258 -6.91 -18.99 0.57
C LEU A 258 -6.61 -20.42 0.12
N ARG A 259 -7.46 -21.01 -0.71
CA ARG A 259 -7.44 -22.42 -1.10
C ARG A 259 -6.39 -22.66 -2.20
N ASN A 260 -5.34 -23.41 -1.88
CA ASN A 260 -4.28 -23.80 -2.81
C ASN A 260 -3.63 -22.63 -3.58
N LEU A 261 -3.57 -21.45 -2.95
CA LEU A 261 -3.20 -20.22 -3.64
C LEU A 261 -1.70 -20.13 -3.95
N TRP A 262 -0.85 -20.24 -2.93
CA TRP A 262 0.62 -20.07 -3.01
C TRP A 262 1.36 -21.26 -2.43
N THR A 263 2.70 -21.26 -2.51
CA THR A 263 3.50 -22.21 -1.77
C THR A 263 3.44 -21.94 -0.26
N PRO A 264 3.76 -22.93 0.58
CA PRO A 264 3.84 -22.71 2.04
C PRO A 264 4.79 -21.56 2.40
N GLU A 265 5.92 -21.43 1.71
CA GLU A 265 6.94 -20.42 1.94
C GLU A 265 6.45 -19.02 1.54
N GLU A 266 5.78 -18.88 0.41
CA GLU A 266 5.18 -17.59 -0.04
C GLU A 266 4.08 -17.16 0.91
N THR A 267 3.28 -18.10 1.41
CA THR A 267 2.25 -17.83 2.43
C THR A 267 2.88 -17.39 3.74
N ALA A 268 3.91 -18.11 4.21
CA ALA A 268 4.65 -17.76 5.42
C ALA A 268 5.29 -16.37 5.31
N GLN A 269 5.91 -16.05 4.17
CA GLN A 269 6.48 -14.74 3.91
C GLN A 269 5.43 -13.63 3.97
N LEU A 270 4.26 -13.82 3.31
CA LEU A 270 3.18 -12.83 3.34
C LEU A 270 2.67 -12.58 4.76
N LEU A 271 2.44 -13.65 5.53
CA LEU A 271 1.97 -13.55 6.91
C LEU A 271 3.03 -12.94 7.85
N LYS A 272 4.32 -13.20 7.62
CA LYS A 272 5.41 -12.64 8.42
C LYS A 272 5.66 -11.17 8.17
N THR A 273 5.58 -10.75 6.91
CA THR A 273 6.08 -9.42 6.48
C THR A 273 5.00 -8.52 5.88
N GLY A 274 3.81 -9.04 5.62
CA GLY A 274 2.75 -8.35 4.91
C GLY A 274 2.92 -8.30 3.39
N ARG A 275 3.96 -8.96 2.83
CA ARG A 275 4.27 -8.93 1.40
C ARG A 275 4.95 -10.21 0.91
N ASN A 276 4.73 -10.54 -0.36
CA ASN A 276 5.43 -11.59 -1.09
C ASN A 276 5.62 -11.19 -2.56
N SER A 277 6.03 -12.13 -3.41
CA SER A 277 6.23 -11.91 -4.85
C SER A 277 4.94 -11.54 -5.61
N HIS A 278 3.76 -11.80 -5.04
CA HIS A 278 2.45 -11.58 -5.67
C HIS A 278 1.75 -10.31 -5.19
N GLY A 279 2.31 -9.59 -4.20
CA GLY A 279 1.74 -8.35 -3.71
C GLY A 279 1.90 -8.11 -2.22
N THR A 280 1.05 -7.25 -1.69
CA THR A 280 1.03 -6.84 -0.28
C THR A 280 -0.38 -6.99 0.29
N VAL A 281 -0.48 -7.25 1.60
CA VAL A 281 -1.77 -7.27 2.31
C VAL A 281 -2.40 -5.88 2.29
N SER A 282 -3.73 -5.83 2.33
CA SER A 282 -4.52 -4.61 2.39
C SER A 282 -5.74 -4.79 3.30
N GLY A 283 -6.42 -3.68 3.62
CA GLY A 283 -7.56 -3.71 4.53
C GLY A 283 -7.19 -4.31 5.89
N ASN A 284 -8.11 -5.03 6.48
CA ASN A 284 -7.97 -5.62 7.82
C ASN A 284 -6.80 -6.61 7.95
N MET A 285 -6.31 -7.17 6.81
CA MET A 285 -5.09 -8.01 6.85
C MET A 285 -3.83 -7.23 7.27
N VAL A 286 -3.81 -5.91 7.16
CA VAL A 286 -2.71 -5.08 7.69
C VAL A 286 -2.61 -5.25 9.20
N ASP A 287 -3.74 -5.21 9.90
CA ASP A 287 -3.81 -5.35 11.36
C ASP A 287 -3.47 -6.78 11.79
N VAL A 288 -3.97 -7.78 11.08
CA VAL A 288 -3.65 -9.19 11.32
C VAL A 288 -2.14 -9.44 11.23
N VAL A 289 -1.46 -8.88 10.22
CA VAL A 289 0.00 -9.00 10.14
C VAL A 289 0.67 -8.22 11.26
N GLN A 290 0.24 -6.97 11.50
CA GLN A 290 0.88 -6.07 12.45
C GLN A 290 0.76 -6.53 13.89
N HIS A 291 -0.37 -7.13 14.28
CA HIS A 291 -0.65 -7.49 15.68
C HIS A 291 -0.55 -8.99 15.97
N SER A 292 -0.62 -9.85 14.96
CA SER A 292 -0.64 -11.30 15.12
C SER A 292 0.48 -11.99 14.34
N THR A 293 0.36 -12.14 13.03
CA THR A 293 1.12 -13.15 12.28
C THR A 293 2.61 -12.87 12.18
N GLN A 294 3.07 -11.61 12.25
CA GLN A 294 4.51 -11.32 12.29
C GLN A 294 5.24 -11.94 13.49
N TYR A 295 4.52 -12.22 14.59
CA TYR A 295 5.06 -12.80 15.82
C TYR A 295 4.99 -14.32 15.86
N MET A 296 4.34 -14.94 14.86
CA MET A 296 4.30 -16.40 14.76
C MET A 296 5.69 -16.97 14.49
N SER A 297 5.94 -18.15 15.02
CA SER A 297 7.14 -18.91 14.66
C SER A 297 7.11 -19.29 13.18
N ASP A 298 8.29 -19.49 12.61
CA ASP A 298 8.39 -19.86 11.19
C ASP A 298 7.77 -21.24 10.94
N GLU A 299 7.82 -22.15 11.94
CA GLU A 299 7.17 -23.46 11.90
C GLU A 299 5.64 -23.33 11.83
N ASP A 300 5.03 -22.45 12.63
CA ASP A 300 3.59 -22.20 12.62
C ASP A 300 3.14 -21.55 11.30
N LEU A 301 3.90 -20.60 10.77
CA LEU A 301 3.63 -19.98 9.48
C LEU A 301 3.70 -20.98 8.32
N LEU A 302 4.73 -21.85 8.32
CA LEU A 302 4.85 -22.94 7.33
C LEU A 302 3.75 -23.98 7.49
N ALA A 303 3.31 -24.26 8.71
CA ALA A 303 2.18 -25.15 8.97
C ALA A 303 0.88 -24.60 8.39
N ILE A 304 0.60 -23.31 8.60
CA ILE A 304 -0.54 -22.61 7.98
C ILE A 304 -0.45 -22.75 6.45
N GLY A 305 0.69 -22.41 5.85
CA GLY A 305 0.90 -22.52 4.40
C GLY A 305 0.70 -23.93 3.87
N THR A 306 1.21 -24.95 4.59
CA THR A 306 1.04 -26.37 4.24
C THR A 306 -0.42 -26.79 4.25
N TYR A 307 -1.18 -26.39 5.27
CA TYR A 307 -2.61 -26.66 5.33
C TYR A 307 -3.38 -25.98 4.21
N LEU A 308 -3.20 -24.68 4.00
CA LEU A 308 -3.86 -23.91 2.95
C LEU A 308 -3.56 -24.47 1.55
N LYS A 309 -2.32 -24.88 1.30
CA LYS A 309 -1.89 -25.50 0.04
C LYS A 309 -2.56 -26.83 -0.23
N SER A 310 -2.90 -27.57 0.80
CA SER A 310 -3.57 -28.89 0.68
C SER A 310 -5.07 -28.78 0.33
N LEU A 311 -5.68 -27.62 0.53
CA LEU A 311 -7.11 -27.43 0.23
C LEU A 311 -7.34 -27.46 -1.28
N PRO A 312 -8.39 -28.13 -1.77
CA PRO A 312 -8.76 -28.08 -3.19
C PRO A 312 -9.01 -26.63 -3.64
N ALA A 313 -8.59 -26.28 -4.86
CA ALA A 313 -8.88 -24.96 -5.41
C ALA A 313 -10.39 -24.68 -5.41
N GLY A 314 -10.79 -23.46 -5.11
CA GLY A 314 -12.20 -23.06 -5.04
C GLY A 314 -12.85 -23.04 -6.43
N LYS A 315 -14.14 -23.32 -6.50
CA LYS A 315 -14.91 -23.28 -7.78
C LYS A 315 -15.04 -21.87 -8.37
N ASN A 316 -15.02 -20.84 -7.52
CA ASN A 316 -15.19 -19.44 -7.92
C ASN A 316 -13.85 -18.72 -8.15
N ASP A 317 -12.76 -19.32 -7.75
CA ASP A 317 -11.42 -18.85 -8.07
C ASP A 317 -10.97 -19.60 -9.31
N LEU A 318 -11.17 -18.96 -10.45
CA LEU A 318 -10.43 -19.39 -11.62
C LEU A 318 -8.96 -19.45 -11.21
N PRO A 319 -8.20 -20.50 -11.58
CA PRO A 319 -6.81 -20.59 -11.25
C PRO A 319 -6.18 -19.25 -11.63
N MET A 320 -5.54 -18.59 -10.66
CA MET A 320 -4.76 -17.39 -10.97
C MET A 320 -3.75 -17.86 -11.99
N GLN A 321 -3.96 -17.53 -13.24
CA GLN A 321 -2.93 -17.66 -14.23
C GLN A 321 -1.88 -16.67 -13.78
N VAL A 322 -0.88 -17.19 -13.07
CA VAL A 322 0.35 -16.46 -12.81
C VAL A 322 0.81 -16.07 -14.21
N ALA A 323 0.65 -14.80 -14.56
CA ALA A 323 1.32 -14.27 -15.72
C ALA A 323 2.77 -14.65 -15.47
N GLN A 324 3.31 -15.55 -16.27
CA GLN A 324 4.71 -15.94 -16.20
C GLN A 324 5.54 -14.72 -16.63
N GLY A 325 5.60 -13.76 -15.73
CA GLY A 325 6.71 -12.82 -15.73
C GLY A 325 7.95 -13.68 -15.44
N PRO A 326 9.06 -13.47 -16.15
CA PRO A 326 10.26 -14.24 -15.92
C PRO A 326 10.64 -14.17 -14.44
N GLY A 327 10.49 -15.30 -13.73
CA GLY A 327 10.97 -15.46 -12.38
C GLY A 327 12.47 -15.13 -12.32
N PRO A 328 13.02 -14.81 -11.15
CA PRO A 328 14.43 -14.48 -11.01
C PRO A 328 15.29 -15.69 -11.39
N VAL A 329 15.74 -15.72 -12.63
CA VAL A 329 16.80 -16.64 -13.05
C VAL A 329 18.12 -16.00 -12.64
N ILE A 330 18.69 -16.45 -11.55
CA ILE A 330 20.11 -16.23 -11.24
C ILE A 330 20.90 -17.14 -12.18
N ALA A 331 21.46 -16.59 -13.22
CA ALA A 331 22.49 -17.25 -14.04
C ALA A 331 23.68 -16.29 -14.23
N PRO A 332 24.92 -16.81 -14.16
CA PRO A 332 26.13 -16.00 -14.19
C PRO A 332 26.45 -15.46 -15.58
N HIS A 333 26.99 -14.25 -15.60
CA HIS A 333 27.47 -13.55 -16.80
C HIS A 333 28.60 -14.32 -17.54
N PRO A 334 28.62 -14.21 -18.89
CA PRO A 334 29.86 -13.87 -19.52
C PRO A 334 29.78 -12.61 -20.39
N ALA A 335 30.87 -11.85 -20.32
CA ALA A 335 31.10 -10.67 -21.14
C ALA A 335 31.33 -11.06 -22.61
N SER A 336 30.77 -10.34 -23.56
CA SER A 336 31.44 -10.07 -24.86
C SER A 336 30.74 -9.00 -25.70
N GLN A 337 31.54 -8.00 -26.03
CA GLN A 337 31.77 -7.37 -27.33
C GLN A 337 30.62 -6.66 -28.06
N ALA A 338 30.85 -5.39 -28.21
CA ALA A 338 30.13 -4.46 -29.07
C ALA A 338 30.25 -4.79 -30.55
N SER A 339 29.17 -4.72 -31.29
CA SER A 339 29.17 -4.44 -32.71
C SER A 339 28.18 -3.31 -33.03
N VAL A 340 28.74 -2.31 -33.73
CA VAL A 340 28.06 -1.08 -34.15
C VAL A 340 27.24 -1.37 -35.40
N HIS A 341 25.92 -1.30 -35.32
CA HIS A 341 25.07 -1.11 -36.50
C HIS A 341 23.99 -0.10 -36.19
N ALA A 342 23.81 0.86 -37.06
CA ALA A 342 22.81 1.91 -36.96
C ALA A 342 21.40 1.35 -37.11
N PRO A 343 20.47 1.66 -36.24
CA PRO A 343 19.05 1.33 -36.48
C PRO A 343 18.32 2.51 -37.11
N SER A 344 17.52 2.16 -38.12
CA SER A 344 16.41 2.92 -38.65
C SER A 344 15.44 3.32 -37.51
N ALA A 345 14.86 4.51 -37.62
CA ALA A 345 14.05 5.15 -36.60
C ALA A 345 12.67 4.48 -36.41
N THR A 346 12.68 3.29 -35.83
CA THR A 346 11.54 2.71 -35.11
C THR A 346 12.08 2.30 -33.74
N SER A 347 12.01 3.25 -32.79
CA SER A 347 12.44 3.02 -31.40
C SER A 347 11.67 1.83 -30.82
N ALA A 348 12.39 0.74 -30.57
CA ALA A 348 11.85 -0.41 -29.87
C ALA A 348 11.44 0.05 -28.46
N VAL A 349 10.12 0.17 -28.21
CA VAL A 349 9.55 0.21 -26.88
C VAL A 349 10.04 -1.06 -26.17
N SER A 350 10.53 -0.94 -24.93
CA SER A 350 10.86 -2.11 -24.12
C SER A 350 9.70 -3.10 -24.21
N SER A 351 9.96 -4.38 -24.50
CA SER A 351 8.96 -5.42 -24.69
C SER A 351 8.04 -5.66 -23.49
N ASP A 352 8.31 -4.98 -22.38
CA ASP A 352 7.61 -5.13 -21.10
C ASP A 352 6.61 -4.00 -20.82
N VAL A 353 6.64 -2.93 -21.60
CA VAL A 353 5.71 -1.80 -21.45
C VAL A 353 4.43 -2.10 -22.23
N PRO A 354 3.25 -1.98 -21.62
CA PRO A 354 1.99 -2.24 -22.32
C PRO A 354 1.84 -1.38 -23.58
N ALA A 355 1.39 -1.99 -24.68
CA ALA A 355 1.29 -1.33 -25.99
C ALA A 355 0.36 -0.10 -25.97
N ASP A 356 -0.66 -0.10 -25.11
CA ASP A 356 -1.65 0.97 -24.97
C ASP A 356 -1.31 1.99 -23.86
N LEU A 357 -0.11 1.90 -23.25
CA LEU A 357 0.34 2.83 -22.20
C LEU A 357 0.27 4.29 -22.67
N TYR A 358 0.68 4.57 -23.89
CA TYR A 358 0.66 5.91 -24.50
C TYR A 358 -0.54 6.16 -25.43
N ALA A 359 -1.41 5.16 -25.61
CA ALA A 359 -2.50 5.21 -26.56
C ALA A 359 -3.90 5.23 -25.91
N SER A 360 -3.98 5.06 -24.60
CA SER A 360 -5.25 5.01 -23.88
C SER A 360 -5.31 6.04 -22.75
N ARG A 361 -6.54 6.47 -22.40
CA ARG A 361 -6.76 7.37 -21.24
C ARG A 361 -6.27 6.75 -19.94
N GLY A 362 -6.54 5.45 -19.76
CA GLY A 362 -6.09 4.72 -18.57
C GLY A 362 -4.57 4.62 -18.50
N GLY A 363 -3.90 4.37 -19.63
CA GLY A 363 -2.44 4.32 -19.71
C GLY A 363 -1.77 5.66 -19.39
N LEU A 364 -2.25 6.75 -19.98
CA LEU A 364 -1.74 8.09 -19.69
C LEU A 364 -2.05 8.53 -18.26
N GLY A 365 -3.22 8.17 -17.72
CA GLY A 365 -3.55 8.38 -16.31
C GLY A 365 -2.62 7.59 -15.39
N TYR A 366 -2.33 6.33 -15.73
CA TYR A 366 -1.37 5.50 -15.01
C TYR A 366 0.03 6.12 -15.00
N LEU A 367 0.52 6.61 -16.14
CA LEU A 367 1.81 7.30 -16.23
C LEU A 367 1.86 8.53 -15.32
N GLN A 368 0.78 9.29 -15.26
CA GLN A 368 0.73 10.52 -14.48
C GLN A 368 0.67 10.27 -12.97
N PHE A 369 0.03 9.20 -12.50
CA PHE A 369 -0.30 9.02 -11.09
C PHE A 369 0.34 7.78 -10.43
N CYS A 370 0.77 6.80 -11.21
CA CYS A 370 1.13 5.48 -10.67
C CYS A 370 2.56 5.04 -11.03
N ALA A 371 3.06 5.46 -12.21
CA ALA A 371 4.30 4.93 -12.77
C ALA A 371 5.57 5.27 -11.97
N ASP A 372 5.60 6.37 -11.21
CA ASP A 372 6.76 6.73 -10.39
C ASP A 372 7.05 5.69 -9.29
N CYS A 373 6.01 5.02 -8.78
CA CYS A 373 6.14 3.96 -7.79
C CYS A 373 6.08 2.57 -8.43
N HIS A 374 5.05 2.33 -9.28
CA HIS A 374 4.81 1.01 -9.87
C HIS A 374 5.51 0.78 -11.20
N ARG A 375 6.18 1.80 -11.74
CA ARG A 375 6.92 1.82 -13.02
C ARG A 375 6.02 1.66 -14.26
N ALA A 376 6.56 2.05 -15.41
CA ALA A 376 5.83 1.94 -16.68
C ALA A 376 5.56 0.48 -17.11
N ASP A 377 6.38 -0.46 -16.63
CA ASP A 377 6.25 -1.91 -16.86
C ASP A 377 5.41 -2.64 -15.80
N GLY A 378 4.89 -1.93 -14.80
CA GLY A 378 4.15 -2.53 -13.69
C GLY A 378 5.00 -3.42 -12.77
N GLY A 379 6.33 -3.40 -12.92
CA GLY A 379 7.25 -4.28 -12.18
C GLY A 379 7.49 -3.88 -10.72
N GLY A 380 7.08 -2.67 -10.33
CA GLY A 380 7.34 -2.15 -9.00
C GLY A 380 8.83 -2.01 -8.68
N VAL A 381 9.15 -2.00 -7.40
CA VAL A 381 10.52 -1.95 -6.87
C VAL A 381 10.65 -2.97 -5.76
N LYS A 382 11.56 -3.91 -5.90
CA LYS A 382 11.76 -4.98 -4.91
C LYS A 382 11.92 -4.39 -3.51
N ASP A 383 11.20 -4.95 -2.55
CA ASP A 383 11.17 -4.58 -1.13
C ASP A 383 10.69 -3.14 -0.83
N VAL A 384 10.35 -2.35 -1.87
CA VAL A 384 9.86 -0.96 -1.75
C VAL A 384 8.42 -0.85 -2.26
N PHE A 385 8.20 -0.97 -3.57
CA PHE A 385 6.88 -0.83 -4.16
C PHE A 385 6.40 -2.15 -4.75
N PRO A 386 5.17 -2.59 -4.43
CA PRO A 386 4.68 -3.87 -4.91
C PRO A 386 4.59 -3.90 -6.44
N PRO A 387 4.88 -5.04 -7.09
CA PRO A 387 4.61 -5.22 -8.50
C PRO A 387 3.09 -5.22 -8.75
N LEU A 388 2.68 -4.71 -9.90
CA LEU A 388 1.34 -4.85 -10.44
C LEU A 388 1.24 -6.10 -11.30
N ALA A 389 2.32 -6.45 -12.01
CA ALA A 389 2.40 -7.68 -12.78
C ALA A 389 2.28 -8.90 -11.85
N GLY A 390 1.26 -9.72 -12.09
CA GLY A 390 0.98 -10.89 -11.25
C GLY A 390 0.35 -10.56 -9.89
N ASN A 391 0.01 -9.30 -9.62
CA ASN A 391 -0.58 -8.89 -8.35
C ASN A 391 -1.96 -9.50 -8.14
N PHE A 392 -2.18 -10.14 -6.98
CA PHE A 392 -3.41 -10.85 -6.68
C PHE A 392 -4.65 -9.95 -6.66
N SER A 393 -4.54 -8.68 -6.25
CA SER A 393 -5.68 -7.76 -6.26
C SER A 393 -6.10 -7.38 -7.68
N LEU A 394 -5.14 -7.23 -8.62
CA LEU A 394 -5.44 -6.99 -10.02
C LEU A 394 -6.04 -8.22 -10.71
N GLN A 395 -5.68 -9.42 -10.26
CA GLN A 395 -6.19 -10.68 -10.79
C GLN A 395 -7.58 -11.04 -10.26
N SER A 396 -8.03 -10.41 -9.19
CA SER A 396 -9.38 -10.65 -8.65
C SER A 396 -10.47 -10.25 -9.65
N GLN A 397 -11.52 -11.06 -9.77
CA GLN A 397 -12.72 -10.69 -10.53
C GLN A 397 -13.47 -9.54 -9.83
N ASP A 398 -13.47 -9.52 -8.50
CA ASP A 398 -14.05 -8.43 -7.71
C ASP A 398 -13.06 -7.27 -7.57
N PRO A 399 -13.35 -6.09 -8.15
CA PRO A 399 -12.46 -4.94 -8.10
C PRO A 399 -12.60 -4.08 -6.81
N SER A 400 -13.41 -4.49 -5.85
CA SER A 400 -13.74 -3.67 -4.66
C SER A 400 -12.49 -3.15 -3.95
N THR A 401 -11.50 -4.02 -3.70
CA THR A 401 -10.21 -3.64 -3.11
C THR A 401 -9.48 -2.58 -3.93
N LEU A 402 -9.45 -2.72 -5.26
CA LEU A 402 -8.76 -1.76 -6.13
C LEU A 402 -9.42 -0.38 -6.09
N ILE A 403 -10.74 -0.34 -6.15
CA ILE A 403 -11.50 0.91 -6.07
C ILE A 403 -11.31 1.55 -4.70
N HIS A 404 -11.36 0.75 -3.64
CA HIS A 404 -11.14 1.20 -2.27
C HIS A 404 -9.74 1.82 -2.13
N LEU A 405 -8.68 1.11 -2.55
CA LEU A 405 -7.30 1.60 -2.53
C LEU A 405 -7.14 2.94 -3.25
N MET A 406 -7.77 3.12 -4.41
CA MET A 406 -7.72 4.37 -5.15
C MET A 406 -8.41 5.52 -4.41
N LEU A 407 -9.49 5.24 -3.68
CA LEU A 407 -10.28 6.28 -3.02
C LEU A 407 -9.71 6.73 -1.67
N VAL A 408 -9.15 5.80 -0.88
CA VAL A 408 -8.70 6.11 0.49
C VAL A 408 -7.19 5.94 0.69
N GLY A 409 -6.48 5.40 -0.30
CA GLY A 409 -5.08 5.06 -0.17
C GLY A 409 -4.85 3.79 0.67
N TRP A 410 -3.59 3.57 1.03
CA TRP A 410 -3.21 2.39 1.79
C TRP A 410 -1.90 2.63 2.54
N LYS A 411 -1.76 1.96 3.69
CA LYS A 411 -0.53 1.96 4.49
C LYS A 411 -0.12 0.51 4.77
N ALA A 412 1.15 0.21 4.54
CA ALA A 412 1.72 -1.11 4.82
C ALA A 412 1.73 -1.42 6.32
N PRO A 413 1.66 -2.70 6.74
CA PRO A 413 1.86 -3.06 8.13
C PRO A 413 3.25 -2.66 8.60
N VAL A 414 3.34 -2.21 9.85
CA VAL A 414 4.61 -2.05 10.56
C VAL A 414 5.04 -3.42 11.06
N THR A 415 6.19 -3.89 10.62
CA THR A 415 6.72 -5.19 11.02
C THR A 415 8.17 -5.08 11.50
N GLN A 416 8.66 -6.10 12.21
CA GLN A 416 10.06 -6.14 12.67
C GLN A 416 11.05 -6.01 11.51
N SER A 417 10.72 -6.59 10.34
CA SER A 417 11.53 -6.48 9.13
C SER A 417 11.36 -5.15 8.40
N HIS A 418 10.24 -4.45 8.61
CA HIS A 418 9.89 -3.19 7.93
C HIS A 418 9.27 -2.22 8.92
N ALA A 419 10.10 -1.60 9.74
CA ALA A 419 9.69 -0.67 10.80
C ALA A 419 9.10 0.65 10.25
N ARG A 420 9.33 0.98 8.98
CA ARG A 420 8.77 2.15 8.31
C ARG A 420 7.76 1.70 7.26
N PRO A 421 6.47 1.92 7.49
CA PRO A 421 5.45 1.52 6.53
C PRO A 421 5.47 2.43 5.31
N LEU A 422 5.43 1.83 4.13
CA LEU A 422 5.17 2.55 2.89
C LEU A 422 3.68 2.86 2.79
N THR A 423 3.34 3.95 2.12
CA THR A 423 1.96 4.36 1.89
C THR A 423 1.69 4.51 0.40
N MET A 424 0.51 4.09 -0.03
CA MET A 424 -0.08 4.47 -1.30
C MET A 424 -1.03 5.64 -1.04
N PRO A 425 -0.85 6.80 -1.67
CA PRO A 425 -1.74 7.93 -1.44
C PRO A 425 -3.16 7.67 -1.95
N ALA A 426 -4.13 8.35 -1.38
CA ALA A 426 -5.48 8.38 -1.91
C ALA A 426 -5.54 9.21 -3.20
N PHE A 427 -6.35 8.77 -4.16
CA PHE A 427 -6.61 9.45 -5.43
C PHE A 427 -8.08 9.91 -5.54
N ALA A 428 -8.72 10.20 -4.41
CA ALA A 428 -10.11 10.63 -4.36
C ALA A 428 -10.39 11.94 -5.15
N GLN A 429 -9.36 12.73 -5.44
CA GLN A 429 -9.43 13.93 -6.28
C GLN A 429 -9.63 13.62 -7.78
N LEU A 430 -9.42 12.38 -8.22
CA LEU A 430 -9.71 11.96 -9.58
C LEU A 430 -11.21 11.76 -9.79
N LYS A 431 -11.69 12.02 -11.01
CA LYS A 431 -13.07 11.70 -11.39
C LYS A 431 -13.30 10.19 -11.41
N ASP A 432 -14.52 9.76 -11.16
CA ASP A 432 -14.85 8.32 -11.14
C ASP A 432 -14.51 7.61 -12.44
N ALA A 433 -14.66 8.28 -13.58
CA ALA A 433 -14.27 7.75 -14.89
C ALA A 433 -12.74 7.61 -15.03
N GLU A 434 -11.95 8.59 -14.53
CA GLU A 434 -10.48 8.53 -14.57
C GLU A 434 -9.96 7.35 -13.73
N ILE A 435 -10.54 7.12 -12.54
CA ILE A 435 -10.19 5.97 -11.69
C ILE A 435 -10.54 4.65 -12.42
N ALA A 436 -11.73 4.56 -13.02
CA ALA A 436 -12.14 3.38 -13.77
C ALA A 436 -11.21 3.10 -14.95
N ASP A 437 -10.85 4.11 -15.74
CA ASP A 437 -9.93 3.99 -16.87
C ASP A 437 -8.55 3.48 -16.44
N ILE A 438 -7.98 4.06 -15.37
CA ILE A 438 -6.67 3.65 -14.83
C ILE A 438 -6.69 2.20 -14.34
N LEU A 439 -7.72 1.82 -13.58
CA LEU A 439 -7.86 0.47 -13.05
C LEU A 439 -8.09 -0.56 -14.17
N ASN A 440 -8.90 -0.24 -15.18
CA ASN A 440 -9.12 -1.11 -16.34
C ASN A 440 -7.83 -1.30 -17.13
N PHE A 441 -7.07 -0.22 -17.36
CA PHE A 441 -5.74 -0.32 -17.97
C PHE A 441 -4.82 -1.24 -17.16
N ALA A 442 -4.69 -1.04 -15.86
CA ALA A 442 -3.82 -1.85 -15.00
C ALA A 442 -4.23 -3.33 -14.97
N ARG A 443 -5.53 -3.61 -14.87
CA ARG A 443 -6.06 -4.98 -14.89
C ARG A 443 -5.83 -5.69 -16.23
N LYS A 444 -6.02 -4.99 -17.33
CA LYS A 444 -5.77 -5.51 -18.69
C LYS A 444 -4.28 -5.76 -18.92
N SER A 445 -3.41 -4.87 -18.46
CA SER A 445 -1.97 -4.93 -18.71
C SER A 445 -1.26 -5.97 -17.85
N TRP A 446 -1.62 -6.09 -16.57
CA TRP A 446 -0.86 -6.89 -15.59
C TRP A 446 -1.70 -7.85 -14.76
N GLY A 447 -3.02 -7.77 -14.85
CA GLY A 447 -3.94 -8.64 -14.14
C GLY A 447 -4.42 -9.80 -15.01
N ARG A 448 -5.73 -9.83 -15.28
CA ARG A 448 -6.41 -10.87 -16.05
C ARG A 448 -6.97 -10.30 -17.35
N ALA A 449 -6.71 -10.97 -18.45
CA ALA A 449 -7.27 -10.58 -19.76
C ALA A 449 -8.80 -10.67 -19.80
N ASP A 450 -9.41 -11.59 -19.03
CA ASP A 450 -10.85 -11.80 -18.91
C ASP A 450 -11.49 -11.06 -17.73
N ALA A 451 -10.77 -10.12 -17.10
CA ALA A 451 -11.33 -9.32 -16.05
C ALA A 451 -12.48 -8.45 -16.58
N ARG A 452 -13.62 -8.47 -15.86
CA ARG A 452 -14.73 -7.59 -16.21
C ARG A 452 -14.32 -6.12 -16.12
N GLU A 453 -14.90 -5.29 -16.96
CA GLU A 453 -14.67 -3.85 -16.95
C GLU A 453 -15.25 -3.22 -15.67
N ILE A 454 -14.53 -2.25 -15.14
CA ILE A 454 -14.96 -1.39 -14.03
C ILE A 454 -15.62 -0.17 -14.62
N HIS A 455 -16.84 0.14 -14.17
CA HIS A 455 -17.58 1.30 -14.65
C HIS A 455 -17.50 2.45 -13.62
N ALA A 456 -17.56 3.69 -14.11
CA ALA A 456 -17.55 4.88 -13.26
C ALA A 456 -18.63 4.88 -12.16
N LYS A 457 -19.79 4.25 -12.41
CA LYS A 457 -20.86 4.09 -11.42
C LYS A 457 -20.44 3.27 -10.20
N GLU A 458 -19.58 2.27 -10.36
CA GLU A 458 -19.07 1.44 -9.27
C GLU A 458 -18.14 2.26 -8.39
N VAL A 459 -17.25 3.04 -9.02
CA VAL A 459 -16.37 3.97 -8.31
C VAL A 459 -17.20 5.02 -7.56
N GLN A 460 -18.23 5.59 -8.19
CA GLN A 460 -19.14 6.56 -7.57
C GLN A 460 -19.88 5.96 -6.36
N SER A 461 -20.36 4.71 -6.49
CA SER A 461 -21.03 4.02 -5.40
C SER A 461 -20.10 3.84 -4.21
N MET A 462 -18.89 3.32 -4.45
CA MET A 462 -17.87 3.14 -3.42
C MET A 462 -17.46 4.48 -2.78
N ARG A 463 -17.25 5.54 -3.60
CA ARG A 463 -16.94 6.89 -3.09
C ARG A 463 -17.98 7.41 -2.12
N LYS A 464 -19.28 7.23 -2.43
CA LYS A 464 -20.38 7.60 -1.54
C LYS A 464 -20.37 6.77 -0.26
N GLN A 465 -20.13 5.47 -0.39
CA GLN A 465 -20.05 4.57 0.75
C GLN A 465 -18.93 4.93 1.72
N LEU A 466 -17.79 5.32 1.21
CA LEU A 466 -16.62 5.67 2.02
C LEU A 466 -16.61 7.14 2.46
N ASP A 467 -17.61 7.95 2.09
CA ASP A 467 -17.57 9.42 2.21
C ASP A 467 -16.23 10.01 1.73
N ALA A 468 -15.64 9.35 0.72
CA ALA A 468 -14.34 9.72 0.18
C ALA A 468 -14.46 11.01 -0.64
N LYS A 469 -14.33 12.12 0.03
CA LYS A 469 -14.25 13.45 -0.59
C LYS A 469 -12.86 13.64 -1.17
N GLY A 470 -12.78 13.98 -2.45
CA GLY A 470 -11.57 14.53 -2.99
C GLY A 470 -11.22 15.77 -2.18
N GLU A 471 -10.02 15.87 -1.63
CA GLU A 471 -9.57 17.13 -1.05
C GLU A 471 -9.77 18.23 -2.09
N SER A 472 -10.60 19.20 -1.73
CA SER A 472 -10.94 20.31 -2.61
C SER A 472 -9.67 21.07 -2.95
N ALA A 473 -9.47 21.22 -4.25
CA ALA A 473 -8.69 22.28 -4.86
C ALA A 473 -7.43 22.69 -4.09
N ARG A 474 -6.33 22.03 -4.35
CA ARG A 474 -5.08 22.78 -4.27
C ARG A 474 -5.14 23.86 -5.37
N PRO A 475 -4.62 25.06 -5.12
CA PRO A 475 -4.65 26.15 -6.09
C PRO A 475 -3.85 25.87 -7.37
N PHE A 476 -3.36 24.64 -7.54
CA PHE A 476 -2.57 24.17 -8.64
C PHE A 476 -3.30 23.01 -9.34
N GLU A 477 -4.09 23.36 -10.33
CA GLU A 477 -4.79 22.36 -11.15
C GLU A 477 -3.81 21.82 -12.21
N THR A 478 -3.41 20.57 -12.00
CA THR A 478 -2.54 19.87 -12.93
C THR A 478 -3.33 19.43 -14.17
N PRO A 479 -2.89 19.74 -15.39
CA PRO A 479 -3.49 19.17 -16.59
C PRO A 479 -3.49 17.64 -16.53
N ARG A 480 -4.61 17.02 -16.91
CA ARG A 480 -4.71 15.56 -17.02
C ARG A 480 -3.96 15.11 -18.26
N LEU A 481 -2.91 14.32 -18.11
CA LEU A 481 -2.13 13.84 -19.25
C LEU A 481 -3.01 13.09 -20.28
N ALA A 482 -4.03 12.38 -19.83
CA ALA A 482 -5.03 11.75 -20.69
C ALA A 482 -5.75 12.72 -21.63
N ALA A 483 -5.81 14.02 -21.30
CA ALA A 483 -6.48 15.02 -22.15
C ALA A 483 -5.70 15.37 -23.44
N VAL A 484 -4.42 14.97 -23.54
CA VAL A 484 -3.67 15.13 -24.80
C VAL A 484 -4.32 14.37 -25.97
N LEU A 485 -5.08 13.30 -25.67
CA LEU A 485 -5.76 12.51 -26.70
C LEU A 485 -6.94 13.25 -27.35
N ASP A 486 -7.40 14.33 -26.75
CA ASP A 486 -8.48 15.17 -27.30
C ASP A 486 -7.96 16.25 -28.24
N GLU A 487 -6.65 16.42 -28.32
CA GLU A 487 -6.01 17.48 -29.10
C GLU A 487 -5.79 17.07 -30.56
N SER A 488 -5.90 18.00 -31.47
CA SER A 488 -5.71 17.74 -32.93
C SER A 488 -4.30 17.25 -33.26
N ASN A 489 -3.28 17.64 -32.45
CA ASN A 489 -1.88 17.23 -32.56
C ASN A 489 -1.48 16.20 -31.50
N ALA A 490 -2.43 15.37 -31.02
CA ALA A 490 -2.23 14.37 -29.95
C ALA A 490 -0.94 13.55 -30.10
N LYS A 491 -0.63 13.07 -31.32
CA LYS A 491 0.58 12.28 -31.59
C LYS A 491 1.85 13.03 -31.24
N GLN A 492 1.95 14.32 -31.57
CA GLN A 492 3.09 15.17 -31.26
C GLN A 492 3.19 15.40 -29.73
N LEU A 493 2.06 15.67 -29.08
CA LEU A 493 2.02 15.87 -27.62
C LEU A 493 2.40 14.60 -26.85
N VAL A 494 1.90 13.46 -27.25
CA VAL A 494 2.29 12.14 -26.69
C VAL A 494 3.78 11.90 -26.90
N TYR A 495 4.32 12.22 -28.09
CA TYR A 495 5.75 12.09 -28.34
C TYR A 495 6.57 13.02 -27.44
N GLY A 496 6.14 14.28 -27.26
CA GLY A 496 6.76 15.22 -26.34
C GLY A 496 6.74 14.75 -24.87
N ALA A 497 5.63 14.19 -24.41
CA ALA A 497 5.54 13.58 -23.08
C ALA A 497 6.51 12.38 -22.93
N ARG A 498 6.56 11.48 -23.93
CA ARG A 498 7.48 10.35 -23.94
C ARG A 498 8.93 10.78 -23.91
N LEU A 499 9.31 11.80 -24.68
CA LEU A 499 10.67 12.36 -24.67
C LEU A 499 11.09 12.83 -23.26
N ASN A 500 10.14 13.25 -22.44
CA ASN A 500 10.41 13.63 -21.04
C ASN A 500 10.55 12.42 -20.11
N ILE A 501 9.76 11.38 -20.32
CA ILE A 501 9.72 10.19 -19.47
C ILE A 501 10.84 9.21 -19.84
N GLU A 502 11.08 9.02 -21.13
CA GLU A 502 12.00 8.04 -21.71
C GLU A 502 13.19 8.72 -22.42
N THR A 503 13.66 9.88 -21.93
CA THR A 503 14.66 10.73 -22.59
C THR A 503 15.90 9.95 -22.98
N ARG A 504 16.46 9.17 -22.06
CA ARG A 504 17.68 8.39 -22.28
C ARG A 504 17.49 7.33 -23.37
N ASP A 505 16.34 6.65 -23.35
CA ASP A 505 16.07 5.51 -24.25
C ASP A 505 15.71 5.99 -25.66
N LEU A 506 15.03 7.14 -25.77
CA LEU A 506 14.67 7.76 -27.05
C LEU A 506 15.81 8.61 -27.65
N LEU A 507 16.68 9.18 -26.80
CA LEU A 507 17.74 10.10 -27.22
C LEU A 507 19.14 9.66 -26.71
N PRO A 508 19.55 8.39 -26.95
CA PRO A 508 20.79 7.84 -26.37
C PRO A 508 22.06 8.55 -26.86
N ARG A 509 22.01 9.29 -27.99
CA ARG A 509 23.15 10.08 -28.50
C ARG A 509 23.30 11.44 -27.84
N ASN A 510 22.21 11.92 -27.18
CA ASN A 510 22.13 13.24 -26.58
C ASN A 510 22.14 13.20 -25.04
N VAL A 511 21.85 12.05 -24.44
CA VAL A 511 21.92 11.84 -22.99
C VAL A 511 23.24 11.13 -22.67
N GLY A 512 24.03 11.71 -21.79
CA GLY A 512 25.36 11.19 -21.39
C GLY A 512 25.36 10.58 -19.98
N ASN A 513 24.20 10.26 -19.40
CA ASN A 513 24.08 9.66 -18.08
C ASN A 513 22.81 8.79 -17.96
N ALA A 514 22.50 8.33 -16.75
CA ALA A 514 21.37 7.44 -16.49
C ALA A 514 20.00 8.16 -16.30
N LEU A 515 19.93 9.49 -16.46
CA LEU A 515 18.76 10.29 -16.13
C LEU A 515 17.78 10.44 -17.30
N ASN A 516 16.52 10.64 -16.95
CA ASN A 516 15.46 11.18 -17.81
C ASN A 516 15.07 12.59 -17.33
N CYS A 517 14.39 13.39 -18.15
CA CYS A 517 13.86 14.68 -17.68
C CYS A 517 12.93 14.50 -16.50
N ALA A 518 12.09 13.45 -16.52
CA ALA A 518 11.18 13.08 -15.42
C ALA A 518 11.92 12.74 -14.11
N SER A 519 13.23 12.47 -14.11
CA SER A 519 14.00 12.27 -12.87
C SER A 519 14.03 13.52 -11.98
N CYS A 520 13.81 14.72 -12.56
CA CYS A 520 13.71 15.99 -11.82
C CYS A 520 12.35 16.68 -12.04
N HIS A 521 11.70 16.42 -13.18
CA HIS A 521 10.41 16.96 -13.55
C HIS A 521 9.32 15.90 -13.35
N LEU A 522 8.98 15.66 -12.08
CA LEU A 522 8.19 14.51 -11.64
C LEU A 522 6.86 14.37 -12.40
N ASN A 523 6.46 13.12 -12.69
CA ASN A 523 5.25 12.76 -13.41
C ASN A 523 5.09 13.56 -14.73
N ALA A 524 6.11 13.54 -15.57
CA ALA A 524 6.14 14.29 -16.84
C ALA A 524 5.92 15.82 -16.66
N GLY A 525 6.37 16.38 -15.53
CA GLY A 525 6.27 17.81 -15.24
C GLY A 525 4.91 18.27 -14.74
N THR A 526 4.14 17.38 -14.11
CA THR A 526 2.80 17.68 -13.58
C THR A 526 2.74 17.88 -12.08
N VAL A 527 3.84 17.67 -11.33
CA VAL A 527 3.87 17.76 -9.87
C VAL A 527 4.27 19.15 -9.40
N ALA A 528 3.43 19.79 -8.60
CA ALA A 528 3.73 21.06 -7.95
C ALA A 528 5.02 20.96 -7.11
N ASP A 529 5.88 21.98 -7.17
CA ASP A 529 7.21 21.99 -6.53
C ASP A 529 8.16 20.84 -6.96
N GLY A 530 7.73 19.97 -7.87
CA GLY A 530 8.50 18.92 -8.53
C GLY A 530 9.04 19.35 -9.88
N SER A 531 9.41 20.63 -10.03
CA SER A 531 9.82 21.28 -11.30
C SER A 531 8.77 21.14 -12.41
N PRO A 532 7.49 21.51 -12.19
CA PRO A 532 6.45 21.34 -13.20
C PRO A 532 6.70 22.14 -14.46
N TYR A 533 6.14 21.66 -15.58
CA TYR A 533 6.13 22.39 -16.85
C TYR A 533 4.97 23.37 -16.99
N ILE A 534 4.03 23.36 -16.06
CA ILE A 534 2.82 24.18 -16.09
C ILE A 534 3.19 25.66 -16.15
N GLY A 535 2.72 26.34 -17.18
CA GLY A 535 2.97 27.74 -17.45
C GLY A 535 4.42 28.09 -17.84
N VAL A 536 5.34 27.11 -17.92
CA VAL A 536 6.76 27.39 -18.14
C VAL A 536 7.02 28.09 -19.47
N SER A 537 6.39 27.66 -20.55
CA SER A 537 6.65 28.23 -21.88
C SER A 537 6.22 29.72 -21.99
N ALA A 538 5.30 30.18 -21.14
CA ALA A 538 4.90 31.57 -21.09
C ALA A 538 6.04 32.56 -20.73
N PHE A 539 7.09 32.07 -20.08
CA PHE A 539 8.23 32.89 -19.64
C PHE A 539 9.37 32.94 -20.66
N PHE A 540 9.18 32.35 -21.82
CA PHE A 540 10.16 32.35 -22.91
C PHE A 540 9.59 32.99 -24.18
N PRO A 541 10.46 33.75 -24.93
CA PRO A 541 11.86 34.08 -24.64
C PRO A 541 12.01 34.97 -23.40
N GLY A 542 13.02 34.69 -22.56
CA GLY A 542 13.23 35.40 -21.31
C GLY A 542 14.71 35.56 -20.96
N TYR A 543 15.03 36.60 -20.15
CA TYR A 543 16.41 36.82 -19.71
C TYR A 543 16.85 35.74 -18.73
N ALA A 544 17.95 35.08 -19.03
CA ALA A 544 18.55 34.07 -18.18
C ALA A 544 19.88 34.59 -17.56
N PRO A 545 19.91 34.92 -16.25
CA PRO A 545 21.07 35.45 -15.56
C PRO A 545 22.32 34.57 -15.75
N ARG A 546 22.16 33.26 -15.74
CA ARG A 546 23.25 32.30 -15.94
C ARG A 546 23.88 32.43 -17.33
N ALA A 547 23.09 32.68 -18.36
CA ALA A 547 23.57 32.86 -19.74
C ALA A 547 23.96 34.32 -20.03
N GLY A 548 23.56 35.29 -19.21
CA GLY A 548 23.72 36.72 -19.39
C GLY A 548 23.06 37.28 -20.65
N ARG A 549 22.03 36.59 -21.18
CA ARG A 549 21.26 36.94 -22.39
C ARG A 549 19.84 36.48 -22.34
N VAL A 550 19.01 36.97 -23.24
CA VAL A 550 17.71 36.40 -23.53
C VAL A 550 17.88 35.03 -24.20
N ILE A 551 17.13 34.06 -23.75
CA ILE A 551 17.11 32.68 -24.29
C ILE A 551 15.67 32.25 -24.64
N THR A 552 15.56 31.32 -25.59
CA THR A 552 14.32 30.67 -25.97
C THR A 552 14.04 29.46 -25.08
N LEU A 553 12.88 28.83 -25.22
CA LEU A 553 12.53 27.59 -24.53
C LEU A 553 13.45 26.44 -25.02
N GLU A 554 13.75 26.39 -26.32
CA GLU A 554 14.66 25.41 -26.92
C GLU A 554 16.08 25.53 -26.34
N ASP A 555 16.58 26.77 -26.19
CA ASP A 555 17.86 27.05 -25.50
C ASP A 555 17.81 26.50 -24.05
N ARG A 556 16.71 26.68 -23.36
CA ARG A 556 16.52 26.20 -21.99
C ARG A 556 16.52 24.68 -21.91
N ILE A 557 15.82 24.00 -22.83
CA ILE A 557 15.80 22.53 -22.96
C ILE A 557 17.23 22.03 -23.22
N ASN A 558 17.91 22.61 -24.21
CA ASN A 558 19.28 22.23 -24.53
C ASN A 558 20.27 22.51 -23.39
N GLY A 559 20.02 23.54 -22.57
CA GLY A 559 20.75 23.77 -21.34
C GLY A 559 20.63 22.61 -20.33
N CYS A 560 19.51 21.88 -20.31
CA CYS A 560 19.35 20.67 -19.49
C CYS A 560 20.12 19.49 -20.08
N PHE A 561 20.11 19.29 -21.41
CA PHE A 561 20.92 18.25 -22.04
C PHE A 561 22.43 18.41 -21.70
N LEU A 562 22.92 19.63 -21.75
CA LEU A 562 24.35 19.93 -21.45
C LEU A 562 24.73 19.72 -19.97
N ARG A 563 23.79 19.94 -19.02
CA ARG A 563 24.07 19.95 -17.58
C ARG A 563 23.45 18.78 -16.85
N SER A 564 22.14 18.72 -16.84
CA SER A 564 21.41 17.67 -16.09
C SER A 564 21.62 16.31 -16.73
N MET A 565 21.62 16.24 -18.07
CA MET A 565 21.81 14.99 -18.80
C MET A 565 23.30 14.71 -19.13
N ASN A 566 24.22 15.59 -18.75
CA ASN A 566 25.66 15.48 -19.02
C ASN A 566 25.96 15.07 -20.48
N GLY A 567 25.18 15.58 -21.44
CA GLY A 567 25.11 15.11 -22.82
C GLY A 567 25.33 16.22 -23.85
N LYS A 568 24.67 16.09 -25.01
CA LYS A 568 24.80 16.97 -26.17
C LYS A 568 23.45 17.61 -26.50
N PRO A 569 23.46 18.89 -27.00
CA PRO A 569 22.23 19.56 -27.38
C PRO A 569 21.56 18.88 -28.59
N LEU A 570 20.23 19.01 -28.66
CA LEU A 570 19.46 18.66 -29.85
C LEU A 570 19.53 19.79 -30.88
N PRO A 571 19.47 19.50 -32.20
CA PRO A 571 19.24 20.51 -33.23
C PRO A 571 17.92 21.25 -32.99
N LEU A 572 17.94 22.59 -33.10
CA LEU A 572 16.75 23.42 -32.76
C LEU A 572 15.56 23.11 -33.66
N GLU A 573 15.80 22.67 -34.90
CA GLU A 573 14.73 22.32 -35.86
C GLU A 573 14.32 20.84 -35.83
N SER A 574 14.87 20.07 -34.91
CA SER A 574 14.54 18.64 -34.83
C SER A 574 13.09 18.40 -34.37
N ASP A 575 12.52 17.28 -34.80
CA ASP A 575 11.15 16.90 -34.40
C ASP A 575 11.04 16.67 -32.88
N GLU A 576 12.12 16.27 -32.24
CA GLU A 576 12.19 16.07 -30.80
C GLU A 576 12.03 17.40 -30.05
N ILE A 577 12.79 18.45 -30.42
CA ILE A 577 12.63 19.78 -29.82
C ILE A 577 11.23 20.32 -30.06
N LYS A 578 10.72 20.20 -31.30
CA LYS A 578 9.37 20.65 -31.66
C LYS A 578 8.28 19.94 -30.83
N ALA A 579 8.42 18.64 -30.61
CA ALA A 579 7.51 17.85 -29.80
C ALA A 579 7.57 18.23 -28.30
N MET A 580 8.78 18.45 -27.77
CA MET A 580 8.94 18.91 -26.39
C MET A 580 8.36 20.31 -26.19
N VAL A 581 8.60 21.23 -27.10
CA VAL A 581 8.05 22.60 -27.06
C VAL A 581 6.51 22.55 -27.15
N ALA A 582 5.95 21.78 -28.10
CA ALA A 582 4.51 21.61 -28.21
C ALA A 582 3.88 21.06 -26.91
N TYR A 583 4.55 20.09 -26.27
CA TYR A 583 4.09 19.56 -24.99
C TYR A 583 4.13 20.61 -23.87
N PHE A 584 5.19 21.43 -23.80
CA PHE A 584 5.29 22.52 -22.81
C PHE A 584 4.28 23.65 -23.09
N ASP A 585 3.97 23.93 -24.36
CA ASP A 585 2.91 24.88 -24.74
C ASP A 585 1.54 24.36 -24.38
N TRP A 586 1.28 23.06 -24.59
CA TRP A 586 0.05 22.44 -24.11
C TRP A 586 -0.06 22.50 -22.58
N MET A 587 1.02 22.31 -21.85
CA MET A 587 1.09 22.43 -20.38
C MET A 587 0.96 23.90 -19.90
N ARG A 588 1.20 24.87 -20.76
CA ARG A 588 1.06 26.28 -20.43
C ARG A 588 -0.38 26.65 -20.09
N ARG A 589 -1.35 26.03 -20.74
CA ARG A 589 -2.76 26.42 -20.67
C ARG A 589 -2.93 27.91 -20.99
N GLU A 590 -3.71 28.66 -20.18
CA GLU A 590 -3.95 30.08 -20.35
C GLU A 590 -2.95 30.99 -19.60
N THR A 591 -1.88 30.41 -19.05
CA THR A 591 -0.87 31.15 -18.28
C THR A 591 -0.21 32.25 -19.14
N LYS A 592 -0.16 33.46 -18.62
CA LYS A 592 0.49 34.64 -19.22
C LYS A 592 1.85 34.89 -18.57
N PRO A 593 2.75 35.66 -19.23
CA PRO A 593 4.08 35.96 -18.68
C PRO A 593 4.06 36.65 -17.30
N GLU A 594 3.02 37.42 -17.02
CA GLU A 594 2.83 38.15 -15.76
C GLU A 594 2.21 37.31 -14.65
N ASP A 595 1.68 36.12 -14.96
CA ASP A 595 0.98 35.29 -14.00
C ASP A 595 1.94 34.67 -13.01
N LYS A 596 1.53 34.63 -11.73
CA LYS A 596 2.20 33.89 -10.70
C LYS A 596 1.66 32.45 -10.69
N VAL A 597 2.45 31.51 -11.22
CA VAL A 597 2.11 30.09 -11.17
C VAL A 597 2.57 29.52 -9.82
N GLU A 598 1.59 29.18 -8.97
CA GLU A 598 1.85 28.53 -7.68
C GLU A 598 2.43 27.12 -7.90
N GLY A 599 3.34 26.68 -7.02
CA GLY A 599 4.01 25.38 -7.17
C GLY A 599 5.04 25.30 -8.31
N ARG A 600 5.32 26.41 -9.03
CA ARG A 600 6.33 26.45 -10.07
C ARG A 600 7.74 26.31 -9.51
N GLY A 601 8.58 25.53 -10.17
CA GLY A 601 9.97 25.25 -9.77
C GLY A 601 10.05 24.18 -8.70
N VAL A 602 10.92 24.38 -7.70
CA VAL A 602 11.14 23.42 -6.60
C VAL A 602 10.76 24.02 -5.23
N GLY A 603 10.07 25.15 -5.25
CA GLY A 603 9.79 25.93 -4.05
C GLY A 603 11.03 26.65 -3.52
N LYS A 604 10.95 27.16 -2.28
CA LYS A 604 12.01 27.91 -1.62
C LYS A 604 12.37 27.29 -0.29
N ILE A 605 13.65 27.34 0.08
CA ILE A 605 14.16 27.03 1.41
C ILE A 605 15.11 28.17 1.83
N SER A 606 15.23 28.42 3.13
CA SER A 606 16.09 29.49 3.62
C SER A 606 17.56 29.20 3.36
N GLN A 607 18.25 30.15 2.73
CA GLN A 607 19.71 30.10 2.50
C GLN A 607 20.51 30.49 3.75
N SER A 608 19.87 30.88 4.83
CA SER A 608 20.51 31.12 6.12
C SER A 608 20.75 29.85 6.95
N ILE A 609 20.15 28.72 6.54
CA ILE A 609 20.37 27.43 7.19
C ILE A 609 21.78 26.96 6.82
N VAL A 610 22.61 26.74 7.85
CA VAL A 610 23.98 26.23 7.66
C VAL A 610 23.92 24.71 7.56
N PRO A 611 24.46 24.11 6.46
CA PRO A 611 24.44 22.66 6.29
C PRO A 611 25.33 21.92 7.29
N ASN A 612 24.88 20.75 7.74
CA ASN A 612 25.64 19.78 8.52
C ASN A 612 25.79 18.48 7.73
N VAL A 613 26.94 18.25 7.11
CA VAL A 613 27.23 17.12 6.24
C VAL A 613 27.12 15.77 6.98
N ASP A 614 27.58 15.71 8.25
CA ASP A 614 27.49 14.47 9.05
C ASP A 614 26.06 14.09 9.37
N ASN A 615 25.20 15.07 9.69
CA ASN A 615 23.78 14.83 9.82
C ASN A 615 23.14 14.43 8.49
N GLY A 616 23.54 15.10 7.39
CA GLY A 616 23.10 14.77 6.04
C GLY A 616 23.39 13.31 5.65
N LYS A 617 24.56 12.80 5.99
CA LYS A 617 24.92 11.38 5.82
C LYS A 617 24.00 10.45 6.60
N LYS A 618 23.68 10.79 7.85
CA LYS A 618 22.73 10.00 8.68
C LYS A 618 21.32 10.00 8.10
N VAL A 619 20.82 11.16 7.70
CA VAL A 619 19.51 11.31 7.05
C VAL A 619 19.48 10.50 5.75
N TYR A 620 20.55 10.58 4.93
CA TYR A 620 20.65 9.81 3.70
C TYR A 620 20.55 8.30 3.94
N ALA A 621 21.37 7.78 4.84
CA ALA A 621 21.39 6.35 5.17
C ALA A 621 20.02 5.87 5.72
N ALA A 622 19.35 6.72 6.50
CA ALA A 622 18.09 6.37 7.14
C ALA A 622 16.87 6.49 6.20
N GLN A 623 16.90 7.40 5.21
CA GLN A 623 15.68 7.76 4.47
C GLN A 623 15.81 7.67 2.95
N CYS A 624 17.03 7.69 2.40
CA CYS A 624 17.25 7.81 0.96
C CYS A 624 17.87 6.55 0.35
N ALA A 625 18.77 5.89 1.10
CA ALA A 625 19.55 4.76 0.62
C ALA A 625 18.69 3.57 0.15
N VAL A 626 17.52 3.37 0.72
CA VAL A 626 16.58 2.28 0.35
C VAL A 626 16.18 2.33 -1.14
N CYS A 627 16.10 3.54 -1.71
CA CYS A 627 15.77 3.74 -3.12
C CYS A 627 16.98 4.15 -3.97
N HIS A 628 17.93 4.88 -3.40
CA HIS A 628 19.05 5.46 -4.17
C HIS A 628 20.38 4.72 -4.00
N GLY A 629 20.41 3.61 -3.24
CA GLY A 629 21.62 2.86 -2.92
C GLY A 629 22.42 3.50 -1.78
N GLY A 630 23.27 2.70 -1.11
CA GLY A 630 24.05 3.15 0.05
C GLY A 630 25.08 4.23 -0.30
N GLU A 631 25.67 4.11 -1.49
CA GLU A 631 26.67 5.03 -2.05
C GLU A 631 26.08 5.87 -3.20
N GLY A 632 24.76 6.07 -3.24
CA GLY A 632 24.08 6.88 -4.25
C GLY A 632 24.16 6.33 -5.67
N GLU A 633 24.51 5.06 -5.81
CA GLU A 633 24.71 4.34 -7.06
C GLU A 633 23.42 4.09 -7.83
N GLY A 634 22.25 4.37 -7.20
CA GLY A 634 20.95 4.07 -7.79
C GLY A 634 20.58 2.57 -7.70
N VAL A 635 19.44 2.22 -8.29
CA VAL A 635 18.93 0.84 -8.30
C VAL A 635 18.58 0.42 -9.71
N LYS A 636 18.98 -0.79 -10.09
CA LYS A 636 18.63 -1.43 -11.36
C LYS A 636 17.67 -2.62 -11.13
N ASN A 637 16.82 -2.88 -12.12
CA ASN A 637 16.02 -4.11 -12.13
C ASN A 637 16.87 -5.32 -12.57
N ALA A 638 16.27 -6.51 -12.57
CA ALA A 638 16.93 -7.76 -12.99
C ALA A 638 17.43 -7.73 -14.45
N LYS A 639 16.90 -6.82 -15.28
CA LYS A 639 17.31 -6.62 -16.68
C LYS A 639 18.44 -5.58 -16.84
N GLY A 640 18.96 -5.04 -15.74
CA GLY A 640 20.00 -4.01 -15.75
C GLY A 640 19.51 -2.60 -16.09
N GLN A 641 18.19 -2.39 -16.20
CA GLN A 641 17.61 -1.07 -16.46
C GLN A 641 17.50 -0.28 -15.16
N TRP A 642 17.79 1.02 -15.23
CA TRP A 642 17.66 1.89 -14.08
C TRP A 642 16.20 1.99 -13.61
N VAL A 643 15.99 1.67 -12.34
CA VAL A 643 14.74 1.93 -11.59
C VAL A 643 14.83 3.33 -11.00
N TYR A 644 15.88 3.57 -10.23
CA TYR A 644 16.27 4.89 -9.76
C TYR A 644 17.68 5.17 -10.23
N PRO A 645 17.92 6.28 -10.96
CA PRO A 645 19.25 6.61 -11.45
C PRO A 645 20.15 7.05 -10.29
N PRO A 646 21.50 7.00 -10.50
CA PRO A 646 22.45 7.45 -9.50
C PRO A 646 22.27 8.93 -9.14
N LEU A 647 22.44 9.26 -7.85
CA LEU A 647 22.44 10.63 -7.37
C LEU A 647 23.81 11.32 -7.55
N TRP A 648 24.90 10.55 -7.61
CA TRP A 648 26.25 11.03 -7.89
C TRP A 648 27.04 9.99 -8.69
N GLY A 649 28.31 10.27 -8.98
CA GLY A 649 29.15 9.45 -9.87
C GLY A 649 28.94 9.79 -11.35
N ASP A 650 29.59 9.04 -12.22
CA ASP A 650 29.69 9.34 -13.65
C ASP A 650 28.37 9.28 -14.40
N GLU A 651 27.45 8.43 -13.95
CA GLU A 651 26.12 8.24 -14.52
C GLU A 651 25.07 9.25 -13.98
N SER A 652 25.49 10.29 -13.25
CA SER A 652 24.64 11.32 -12.71
C SER A 652 24.82 12.68 -13.43
N PHE A 653 24.10 13.71 -12.99
CA PHE A 653 24.21 15.06 -13.50
C PHE A 653 25.56 15.69 -13.14
N ASN A 654 26.06 16.61 -14.00
CA ASN A 654 27.33 17.27 -13.77
C ASN A 654 27.22 18.46 -12.80
N ILE A 655 28.38 19.03 -12.37
CA ILE A 655 28.44 20.14 -11.41
C ILE A 655 27.69 21.40 -11.88
N GLY A 656 27.41 21.54 -13.18
CA GLY A 656 26.64 22.64 -13.76
C GLY A 656 25.14 22.48 -13.67
N ALA A 657 24.61 21.35 -13.22
CA ALA A 657 23.18 21.15 -13.05
C ALA A 657 22.60 22.00 -11.92
N GLY A 658 21.31 22.34 -12.01
CA GLY A 658 20.60 23.04 -10.94
C GLY A 658 20.58 22.26 -9.63
N MET A 659 20.40 20.94 -9.71
CA MET A 659 20.37 20.02 -8.57
C MET A 659 21.77 19.78 -7.94
N ALA A 660 22.86 20.26 -8.55
CA ALA A 660 24.18 20.28 -7.93
C ALA A 660 24.33 21.42 -6.89
N ARG A 661 23.33 22.28 -6.74
CA ARG A 661 23.32 23.41 -5.80
C ARG A 661 22.53 23.02 -4.56
N THR A 662 23.13 23.18 -3.38
CA THR A 662 22.60 22.74 -2.09
C THR A 662 21.17 23.21 -1.84
N TYR A 663 20.88 24.51 -1.93
CA TYR A 663 19.55 25.03 -1.60
C TYR A 663 18.48 24.74 -2.65
N THR A 664 18.90 24.55 -3.92
CA THR A 664 17.99 24.07 -4.98
C THR A 664 17.62 22.61 -4.75
N ALA A 665 18.60 21.77 -4.46
CA ALA A 665 18.39 20.36 -4.13
C ALA A 665 17.59 20.20 -2.83
N ALA A 666 17.91 21.00 -1.80
CA ALA A 666 17.18 20.98 -0.52
C ALA A 666 15.70 21.34 -0.68
N ALA A 667 15.40 22.39 -1.48
CA ALA A 667 14.03 22.80 -1.74
C ALA A 667 13.23 21.69 -2.46
N PHE A 668 13.87 21.00 -3.43
CA PHE A 668 13.27 19.85 -4.11
C PHE A 668 13.05 18.68 -3.15
N VAL A 669 14.09 18.29 -2.40
CA VAL A 669 14.02 17.16 -1.45
C VAL A 669 12.97 17.40 -0.38
N LYS A 670 12.93 18.60 0.21
CA LYS A 670 11.93 18.97 1.24
C LYS A 670 10.50 18.70 0.81
N ARG A 671 10.19 18.87 -0.48
CA ARG A 671 8.84 18.80 -1.01
C ARG A 671 8.51 17.48 -1.70
N ASN A 672 9.53 16.78 -2.19
CA ASN A 672 9.30 15.65 -3.08
C ASN A 672 9.90 14.33 -2.58
N MET A 673 10.75 14.35 -1.54
CA MET A 673 11.43 13.16 -1.03
C MET A 673 11.36 13.06 0.50
N PRO A 674 11.35 11.85 1.07
CA PRO A 674 11.15 10.58 0.40
C PRO A 674 9.70 10.37 -0.08
N ILE A 675 9.56 9.73 -1.25
CA ILE A 675 8.25 9.35 -1.80
C ILE A 675 7.62 8.24 -0.94
N ALA A 676 6.29 8.23 -0.79
CA ALA A 676 5.49 7.15 -0.19
C ALA A 676 5.62 6.94 1.34
N PHE A 677 6.31 7.80 2.07
CA PHE A 677 6.33 7.71 3.54
C PHE A 677 5.23 8.51 4.24
N HIS A 678 4.60 9.45 3.56
CA HIS A 678 3.62 10.36 4.17
C HIS A 678 2.20 10.29 3.60
N GLY A 679 1.94 9.43 2.62
CA GLY A 679 0.58 9.14 2.13
C GLY A 679 -0.19 10.27 1.48
N ASN A 680 0.43 11.45 1.29
CA ASN A 680 -0.22 12.61 0.71
C ASN A 680 0.05 12.72 -0.78
N PHE A 681 -1.00 13.02 -1.54
CA PHE A 681 -0.87 13.39 -2.95
C PHE A 681 -1.08 14.91 -3.10
N PRO A 682 -0.31 15.58 -3.94
CA PRO A 682 0.81 15.11 -4.76
C PRO A 682 1.98 14.65 -3.89
N LEU A 683 2.82 13.77 -4.45
CA LEU A 683 3.91 13.03 -3.79
C LEU A 683 4.90 13.85 -2.97
N GLY A 684 4.74 15.14 -2.91
CA GLY A 684 5.67 16.13 -2.51
C GLY A 684 5.52 16.68 -1.10
N GLN A 685 5.48 15.85 -0.05
CA GLN A 685 5.71 16.35 1.31
C GLN A 685 6.49 15.31 2.10
N GLY A 686 7.80 15.28 1.90
CA GLY A 686 8.71 14.26 2.40
C GLY A 686 8.94 14.22 3.91
N GLY A 687 8.25 15.04 4.70
CA GLY A 687 8.33 15.01 6.17
C GLY A 687 9.68 15.39 6.78
N LEU A 688 10.69 15.72 5.98
CA LEU A 688 11.97 16.24 6.46
C LEU A 688 11.79 17.66 7.01
N SER A 689 12.49 18.00 8.09
CA SER A 689 12.66 19.39 8.51
C SER A 689 13.47 20.17 7.46
N ASP A 690 13.43 21.49 7.49
CA ASP A 690 14.24 22.32 6.59
C ASP A 690 15.73 22.09 6.81
N GLN A 691 16.16 21.89 8.05
CA GLN A 691 17.55 21.55 8.38
C GLN A 691 17.96 20.20 7.76
N GLU A 692 17.19 19.13 7.97
CA GLU A 692 17.48 17.82 7.38
C GLU A 692 17.53 17.85 5.86
N ALA A 693 16.62 18.61 5.22
CA ALA A 693 16.61 18.77 3.77
C ALA A 693 17.87 19.47 3.26
N VAL A 694 18.37 20.51 3.97
CA VAL A 694 19.62 21.21 3.65
C VAL A 694 20.82 20.31 3.89
N ASP A 695 20.85 19.60 5.02
CA ASP A 695 21.94 18.70 5.40
C ASP A 695 22.13 17.56 4.39
N VAL A 696 21.04 16.89 4.03
CA VAL A 696 21.10 15.77 3.07
C VAL A 696 21.40 16.27 1.65
N ALA A 697 20.89 17.44 1.27
CA ALA A 697 21.19 18.05 -0.02
C ALA A 697 22.67 18.42 -0.13
N GLU A 698 23.28 18.98 0.90
CA GLU A 698 24.72 19.24 0.98
C GLU A 698 25.51 17.94 0.83
N TYR A 699 25.13 16.89 1.60
CA TYR A 699 25.80 15.61 1.55
C TYR A 699 25.85 15.04 0.13
N PHE A 700 24.69 14.83 -0.54
CA PHE A 700 24.68 14.15 -1.84
C PHE A 700 25.13 15.05 -3.01
N SER A 701 24.84 16.37 -2.95
CA SER A 701 25.21 17.27 -4.03
C SER A 701 26.72 17.51 -4.11
N HIS A 702 27.47 17.31 -3.01
CA HIS A 702 28.92 17.47 -2.93
C HIS A 702 29.71 16.18 -3.15
N GLN A 703 29.05 15.06 -3.38
CA GLN A 703 29.72 13.82 -3.80
C GLN A 703 30.36 13.97 -5.21
N PRO A 704 31.34 13.13 -5.55
CA PRO A 704 31.99 13.14 -6.87
C PRO A 704 30.98 13.03 -8.01
N ARG A 705 31.16 13.87 -9.05
CA ARG A 705 30.32 13.88 -10.25
C ARG A 705 31.02 14.51 -11.42
N PRO A 706 30.58 14.34 -12.69
CA PRO A 706 31.20 14.89 -13.84
C PRO A 706 31.39 16.42 -13.78
N ASP A 707 32.50 16.92 -14.29
CA ASP A 707 32.75 18.34 -14.44
C ASP A 707 31.96 18.93 -15.61
N PHE A 708 31.75 20.25 -15.60
CA PHE A 708 31.12 20.98 -16.69
C PHE A 708 32.13 21.88 -17.42
N ALA A 709 32.55 21.47 -18.60
CA ALA A 709 33.63 22.14 -19.36
C ALA A 709 33.36 23.64 -19.63
N ASN A 710 32.07 24.02 -19.84
CA ASN A 710 31.67 25.40 -20.12
C ASN A 710 31.33 26.22 -18.87
N LYS A 711 31.68 25.78 -17.67
CA LYS A 711 31.36 26.45 -16.40
C LYS A 711 31.86 27.90 -16.33
N HIS A 712 32.95 28.22 -16.98
CA HIS A 712 33.56 29.59 -17.06
C HIS A 712 32.67 30.59 -17.81
N LYS A 713 31.70 30.13 -18.59
CA LYS A 713 30.74 30.98 -19.36
C LYS A 713 29.51 31.35 -18.56
N ASP A 714 29.32 30.74 -17.39
CA ASP A 714 28.13 30.97 -16.58
C ASP A 714 28.26 32.28 -15.77
N TRP A 715 27.15 33.02 -15.66
CA TRP A 715 27.00 34.30 -14.97
C TRP A 715 27.99 35.39 -15.43
N PRO A 716 28.12 35.64 -16.74
CA PRO A 716 29.10 36.60 -17.25
C PRO A 716 28.80 38.05 -16.85
N LYS A 717 27.53 38.36 -16.51
CA LYS A 717 27.04 39.70 -16.16
C LYS A 717 26.40 39.77 -14.79
N ASP A 718 26.03 38.65 -14.20
CA ASP A 718 25.23 38.54 -12.98
C ASP A 718 26.05 37.90 -11.85
N LYS A 719 25.61 38.17 -10.62
CA LYS A 719 26.26 37.57 -9.46
C LYS A 719 26.00 36.06 -9.44
N LYS A 720 27.07 35.30 -9.40
CA LYS A 720 27.04 33.86 -9.25
C LYS A 720 26.39 33.49 -7.88
N PRO A 721 25.47 32.51 -7.80
CA PRO A 721 24.95 32.04 -6.54
C PRO A 721 26.03 31.49 -5.60
N ALA A 722 25.89 31.75 -4.30
CA ALA A 722 26.90 31.34 -3.32
C ALA A 722 27.06 29.81 -3.21
N ASP A 723 25.99 29.05 -3.51
CA ASP A 723 25.99 27.57 -3.52
C ASP A 723 26.35 26.97 -4.90
N ALA A 724 26.91 27.74 -5.83
CA ALA A 724 27.38 27.20 -7.10
C ALA A 724 28.67 26.36 -6.87
N ARG A 725 28.77 25.21 -7.54
CA ARG A 725 29.81 24.21 -7.35
C ARG A 725 31.17 24.58 -7.98
N TYR A 726 31.32 25.72 -8.61
CA TYR A 726 32.55 26.18 -9.30
C TYR A 726 32.65 27.69 -9.31
#